data_64990c990cb2a8427b5265e652462b99
#
_entry.id   64990c990cb2a8427b5265e652462b99
#
_cell.length_a   1.000
_cell.length_b   1.000
_cell.length_c   1.000
_cell.angle_alpha   90.00
_cell.angle_beta   90.00
_cell.angle_gamma   90.00
#
_symmetry.space_group_name_H-M   'P 1'
#
loop_
_entity.id
_entity.type
_entity.pdbx_description
1 polymer ?
#
loop_
_entity_poly.entity_id
_entity_poly.type
_entity_poly.pdbx_seq_one_letter_code
_entity_poly.pdbx_strand_id
1 'polypeptide(L)'
;MIYPQNFEQKTGFDKVRRLISEKCLSPLGEERVAEMGFSADYQTVTRRLEQTDEFVRILHGEDEFPASYFFDVRYSLKRIRPEGTWLDEKELFDLKRSLQTINDIIRFFRPSLEEKEEIKYPALTALAGDILVFPQLIGKIDAILDKFGRVKDNASPTLAQIRKEITATMSGISRSLQSILRAAQSEGVVDKDITPTMRDGRLMIPVAPAFKRKIKGIVHDESASGKTVFIEPEVVVEANNRIRELEGDERREIMKILTEFTNFIRPLVPDILQSYEFLAEIDFIRAKALFAEQVNGIKPVVEDKQQIDWIRAAHPLLFLSLQKQNKQIVPLDILLEEKKRLLIISGPNAGGKSVCLKTVGLLQYMLQCGLLIPVYESSKTGLFENLFIDIGDEQSIENDLSTYSSHLTNMKFFVKNCNSKTLILIDEFGSGTEPQIGGAIAEALLDRFNRNHSYGVITTHYQNLKHFAEDTEGIVNGAMLYDRHLMQPLFKLSIGNPGSSFAVEIARKIGLPEDVIADASANVGSDYINMDKYLQDIVRDKRYWESKRQNIRQQEKKLEDITARYEQDLEAVNKQRKEIMRNAKEEAQRILSEANAKIENTIREIKEAQAEKEQTKLARKALEEFKASVIAAEEEDDKIARKMAKLQERKERKKQKQNAPASKQVFNRDVIEAGDNVRLKGQVSAGTVMEVQGKQAVVAFGMIKSTVKLEQLEKVSKGQIKKEIQKSTFVSVQTADDMHEKKLNFKQEIDVRGMRGDEALQAVTYFVDDAIQVGAARIRILHGTGTGILRQLIRDYLHTVPGVRQYHDEHVQFGGAGITVVELE
;
A
#
# COMPACT_ATOMS: atom_id res chain seq x y z
N MET A 1 4.87 -28.73 -0.04
CA MET A 1 3.58 -29.45 -0.28
C MET A 1 2.44 -28.66 0.31
N ILE A 2 1.31 -28.54 -0.40
CA ILE A 2 0.12 -27.84 0.07
C ILE A 2 -1.02 -28.85 0.26
N TYR A 3 -1.73 -28.78 1.37
CA TYR A 3 -2.87 -29.64 1.66
C TYR A 3 -3.96 -28.89 2.42
N PRO A 4 -5.25 -29.09 2.11
CA PRO A 4 -5.81 -29.90 1.03
C PRO A 4 -5.68 -29.27 -0.37
N GLN A 5 -6.11 -29.96 -1.41
CA GLN A 5 -6.02 -29.46 -2.79
C GLN A 5 -6.81 -28.14 -3.00
N ASN A 6 -7.89 -27.93 -2.25
CA ASN A 6 -8.71 -26.71 -2.26
C ASN A 6 -8.20 -25.62 -1.28
N PHE A 7 -6.91 -25.65 -0.94
CA PHE A 7 -6.25 -24.70 -0.03
C PHE A 7 -6.53 -23.25 -0.41
N GLU A 8 -6.39 -22.91 -1.69
CA GLU A 8 -6.61 -21.53 -2.18
C GLU A 8 -8.04 -21.05 -1.93
N GLN A 9 -9.03 -21.90 -2.14
CA GLN A 9 -10.44 -21.58 -1.87
C GLN A 9 -10.71 -21.41 -0.37
N LYS A 10 -10.18 -22.31 0.46
CA LYS A 10 -10.35 -22.27 1.93
C LYS A 10 -9.72 -21.03 2.57
N THR A 11 -8.59 -20.57 2.05
CA THR A 11 -7.91 -19.37 2.53
C THR A 11 -8.40 -18.09 1.84
N GLY A 12 -9.08 -18.19 0.70
CA GLY A 12 -9.51 -17.08 -0.12
C GLY A 12 -8.45 -16.57 -1.11
N PHE A 13 -7.38 -17.33 -1.34
CA PHE A 13 -6.34 -16.93 -2.29
C PHE A 13 -6.85 -16.89 -3.74
N ASP A 14 -7.84 -17.70 -4.08
CA ASP A 14 -8.57 -17.65 -5.36
C ASP A 14 -9.12 -16.23 -5.66
N LYS A 15 -9.60 -15.53 -4.63
CA LYS A 15 -10.08 -14.15 -4.75
C LYS A 15 -8.91 -13.16 -4.91
N VAL A 16 -7.80 -13.40 -4.21
CA VAL A 16 -6.57 -12.61 -4.39
C VAL A 16 -6.05 -12.76 -5.81
N ARG A 17 -6.00 -14.00 -6.33
CA ARG A 17 -5.62 -14.29 -7.71
C ARG A 17 -6.48 -13.52 -8.72
N ARG A 18 -7.81 -13.49 -8.52
CA ARG A 18 -8.73 -12.72 -9.36
C ARG A 18 -8.45 -11.22 -9.31
N LEU A 19 -8.24 -10.67 -8.11
CA LEU A 19 -7.95 -9.24 -7.95
C LEU A 19 -6.63 -8.82 -8.62
N ILE A 20 -5.64 -9.72 -8.69
CA ILE A 20 -4.40 -9.48 -9.41
C ILE A 20 -4.64 -9.59 -10.92
N SER A 21 -5.39 -10.59 -11.40
CA SER A 21 -5.73 -10.76 -12.81
C SER A 21 -6.45 -9.54 -13.38
N GLU A 22 -7.38 -8.95 -12.61
CA GLU A 22 -8.09 -7.71 -13.00
C GLU A 22 -7.17 -6.48 -13.16
N LYS A 23 -5.93 -6.55 -12.69
CA LYS A 23 -4.92 -5.48 -12.82
C LYS A 23 -3.94 -5.70 -13.96
N CYS A 24 -3.98 -6.85 -14.61
CA CYS A 24 -3.18 -7.12 -15.79
C CYS A 24 -3.66 -6.27 -16.97
N LEU A 25 -2.72 -5.89 -17.84
CA LEU A 25 -2.99 -5.12 -19.05
C LEU A 25 -3.34 -6.02 -20.24
N SER A 26 -2.98 -7.29 -20.15
CA SER A 26 -3.07 -8.23 -21.24
C SER A 26 -3.34 -9.66 -20.78
N PRO A 27 -3.86 -10.53 -21.67
CA PRO A 27 -3.95 -11.96 -21.41
C PRO A 27 -2.62 -12.62 -21.06
N LEU A 28 -1.50 -12.02 -21.50
CA LEU A 28 -0.14 -12.49 -21.18
C LEU A 28 0.12 -12.49 -19.67
N GLY A 29 -0.22 -11.37 -19.00
CA GLY A 29 -0.12 -11.23 -17.54
C GLY A 29 -1.11 -12.13 -16.80
N GLU A 30 -2.33 -12.28 -17.33
CA GLU A 30 -3.36 -13.16 -16.74
C GLU A 30 -2.93 -14.62 -16.75
N GLU A 31 -2.27 -15.10 -17.81
CA GLU A 31 -1.69 -16.44 -17.86
C GLU A 31 -0.64 -16.63 -16.77
N ARG A 32 0.24 -15.64 -16.53
CA ARG A 32 1.22 -15.69 -15.45
C ARG A 32 0.56 -15.70 -14.06
N VAL A 33 -0.53 -14.96 -13.89
CA VAL A 33 -1.33 -15.03 -12.65
C VAL A 33 -1.92 -16.41 -12.46
N ALA A 34 -2.39 -17.08 -13.51
CA ALA A 34 -2.91 -18.44 -13.42
C ALA A 34 -1.80 -19.46 -13.07
N GLU A 35 -0.59 -19.28 -13.58
CA GLU A 35 0.58 -20.12 -13.32
C GLU A 35 1.27 -19.82 -11.98
N MET A 36 0.88 -18.71 -11.30
CA MET A 36 1.48 -18.31 -10.02
C MET A 36 1.31 -19.43 -8.99
N GLY A 37 2.41 -19.91 -8.45
CA GLY A 37 2.43 -21.03 -7.53
C GLY A 37 3.35 -20.82 -6.33
N PHE A 38 3.07 -21.58 -5.29
CA PHE A 38 3.82 -21.63 -4.06
C PHE A 38 5.25 -22.16 -4.29
N SER A 39 6.24 -21.49 -3.71
CA SER A 39 7.65 -21.92 -3.70
C SER A 39 8.21 -21.95 -2.29
N ALA A 40 9.03 -22.94 -1.99
CA ALA A 40 9.80 -23.03 -0.75
C ALA A 40 11.28 -22.65 -0.96
N ASP A 41 11.69 -22.35 -2.19
CA ASP A 41 13.05 -21.94 -2.50
C ASP A 41 13.30 -20.48 -2.12
N TYR A 42 14.24 -20.27 -1.20
CA TYR A 42 14.55 -18.95 -0.65
C TYR A 42 14.97 -17.93 -1.72
N GLN A 43 15.82 -18.36 -2.64
CA GLN A 43 16.32 -17.47 -3.69
C GLN A 43 15.20 -17.04 -4.63
N THR A 44 14.35 -17.98 -5.03
CA THR A 44 13.22 -17.71 -5.91
C THR A 44 12.19 -16.79 -5.27
N VAL A 45 11.83 -17.06 -4.00
CA VAL A 45 10.86 -16.22 -3.28
C VAL A 45 11.41 -14.80 -3.06
N THR A 46 12.66 -14.68 -2.59
CA THR A 46 13.30 -13.38 -2.34
C THR A 46 13.37 -12.55 -3.63
N ARG A 47 13.83 -13.17 -4.73
CA ARG A 47 13.88 -12.48 -6.03
C ARG A 47 12.51 -11.98 -6.50
N ARG A 48 11.46 -12.81 -6.39
CA ARG A 48 10.10 -12.42 -6.77
C ARG A 48 9.56 -11.28 -5.91
N LEU A 49 9.87 -11.28 -4.62
CA LEU A 49 9.50 -10.21 -3.71
C LEU A 49 10.27 -8.91 -4.01
N GLU A 50 11.55 -9.00 -4.32
CA GLU A 50 12.37 -7.86 -4.71
C GLU A 50 11.87 -7.21 -5.99
N GLN A 51 11.57 -7.99 -7.02
CA GLN A 51 10.99 -7.50 -8.26
C GLN A 51 9.67 -6.75 -8.02
N THR A 52 8.81 -7.30 -7.16
CA THR A 52 7.52 -6.65 -6.83
C THR A 52 7.74 -5.38 -6.02
N ASP A 53 8.66 -5.38 -5.06
CA ASP A 53 8.98 -4.22 -4.22
C ASP A 53 9.63 -3.08 -5.04
N GLU A 54 10.54 -3.43 -5.96
CA GLU A 54 11.11 -2.46 -6.89
C GLU A 54 10.03 -1.84 -7.78
N PHE A 55 9.04 -2.64 -8.23
CA PHE A 55 7.96 -2.11 -9.03
C PHE A 55 7.02 -1.21 -8.21
N VAL A 56 6.77 -1.50 -6.94
CA VAL A 56 6.04 -0.58 -6.03
C VAL A 56 6.79 0.74 -5.90
N ARG A 57 8.12 0.72 -5.81
CA ARG A 57 8.93 1.96 -5.81
C ARG A 57 8.81 2.74 -7.12
N ILE A 58 8.69 2.07 -8.26
CA ILE A 58 8.43 2.72 -9.56
C ILE A 58 7.07 3.42 -9.53
N LEU A 59 6.01 2.78 -9.01
CA LEU A 59 4.67 3.38 -8.92
C LEU A 59 4.62 4.65 -8.06
N HIS A 60 5.50 4.79 -7.08
CA HIS A 60 5.63 5.98 -6.23
C HIS A 60 6.73 6.95 -6.71
N GLY A 61 7.48 6.60 -7.75
CA GLY A 61 8.54 7.42 -8.32
C GLY A 61 8.01 8.56 -9.20
N GLU A 62 8.91 9.48 -9.57
CA GLU A 62 8.60 10.58 -10.49
C GLU A 62 8.61 10.12 -11.96
N ASP A 63 9.30 9.01 -12.27
CA ASP A 63 9.46 8.50 -13.63
C ASP A 63 8.23 7.69 -14.04
N GLU A 64 7.58 8.09 -15.14
CA GLU A 64 6.42 7.38 -15.68
C GLU A 64 6.84 6.07 -16.35
N PHE A 65 6.32 4.95 -15.86
CA PHE A 65 6.62 3.63 -16.44
C PHE A 65 5.91 3.45 -17.79
N PRO A 66 6.62 2.99 -18.86
CA PRO A 66 6.06 2.85 -20.19
C PRO A 66 5.12 1.64 -20.32
N ALA A 67 3.87 1.80 -19.90
CA ALA A 67 2.83 0.75 -19.91
C ALA A 67 1.81 0.91 -21.05
N SER A 68 2.23 1.25 -22.27
CA SER A 68 1.31 1.71 -23.30
C SER A 68 0.57 0.59 -24.04
N TYR A 69 1.30 -0.44 -24.57
CA TYR A 69 0.74 -1.41 -25.51
C TYR A 69 1.18 -2.83 -25.18
N PHE A 70 0.27 -3.62 -24.60
CA PHE A 70 0.48 -5.02 -24.22
C PHE A 70 -0.42 -5.95 -25.07
N PHE A 71 -0.15 -6.02 -26.39
CA PHE A 71 -0.92 -6.88 -27.29
C PHE A 71 -0.33 -8.28 -27.34
N ASP A 72 -1.16 -9.31 -27.31
CA ASP A 72 -0.71 -10.70 -27.48
C ASP A 72 -0.77 -11.13 -28.95
N VAL A 73 0.37 -11.19 -29.59
CA VAL A 73 0.51 -11.70 -30.96
C VAL A 73 1.23 -13.04 -31.03
N ARG A 74 1.43 -13.74 -29.91
CA ARG A 74 2.14 -15.05 -29.86
C ARG A 74 1.48 -16.09 -30.74
N TYR A 75 0.15 -16.12 -30.81
CA TYR A 75 -0.59 -17.02 -31.69
C TYR A 75 -0.27 -16.75 -33.15
N SER A 76 -0.28 -15.49 -33.57
CA SER A 76 0.04 -15.07 -34.93
C SER A 76 1.50 -15.39 -35.30
N LEU A 77 2.45 -15.16 -34.37
CA LEU A 77 3.85 -15.51 -34.53
C LEU A 77 4.08 -17.03 -34.66
N LYS A 78 3.33 -17.84 -33.91
CA LYS A 78 3.39 -19.31 -34.04
C LYS A 78 2.79 -19.77 -35.36
N ARG A 79 1.70 -19.13 -35.84
CA ARG A 79 1.02 -19.42 -37.10
C ARG A 79 1.88 -19.18 -38.32
N ILE A 80 2.77 -18.19 -38.28
CA ILE A 80 3.63 -17.84 -39.44
C ILE A 80 4.91 -18.67 -39.56
N ARG A 81 5.14 -19.68 -38.71
CA ARG A 81 6.31 -20.56 -38.82
C ARG A 81 6.41 -21.29 -40.19
N PRO A 82 5.33 -21.85 -40.77
CA PRO A 82 5.34 -22.41 -42.08
C PRO A 82 5.50 -21.35 -43.17
N GLU A 83 6.23 -21.68 -44.24
CA GLU A 83 6.33 -20.82 -45.43
C GLU A 83 4.96 -20.61 -46.09
N GLY A 84 4.78 -19.48 -46.74
CA GLY A 84 3.53 -19.13 -47.45
C GLY A 84 2.45 -18.51 -46.53
N THR A 85 2.68 -18.43 -45.22
CA THR A 85 1.81 -17.71 -44.25
C THR A 85 2.34 -16.30 -44.03
N TRP A 86 1.47 -15.38 -43.68
CA TRP A 86 1.81 -13.99 -43.39
C TRP A 86 1.03 -13.43 -42.21
N LEU A 87 1.55 -12.33 -41.60
CA LEU A 87 0.85 -11.48 -40.65
C LEU A 87 -0.01 -10.50 -41.43
N ASP A 88 -1.24 -10.27 -40.97
CA ASP A 88 -2.09 -9.22 -41.52
C ASP A 88 -1.68 -7.83 -40.99
N GLU A 89 -2.30 -6.75 -41.48
CA GLU A 89 -1.96 -5.38 -41.15
C GLU A 89 -2.13 -5.12 -39.66
N LYS A 90 -3.19 -5.64 -39.05
CA LYS A 90 -3.49 -5.46 -37.62
C LYS A 90 -2.50 -6.21 -36.76
N GLU A 91 -2.24 -7.48 -37.06
CA GLU A 91 -1.26 -8.31 -36.33
C GLU A 91 0.15 -7.69 -36.39
N LEU A 92 0.52 -7.15 -37.57
CA LEU A 92 1.80 -6.47 -37.72
C LEU A 92 1.88 -5.16 -36.96
N PHE A 93 0.79 -4.42 -36.91
CA PHE A 93 0.72 -3.17 -36.17
C PHE A 93 0.76 -3.41 -34.64
N ASP A 94 0.06 -4.43 -34.17
CA ASP A 94 0.05 -4.83 -32.76
C ASP A 94 1.43 -5.38 -32.35
N LEU A 95 2.10 -6.16 -33.23
CA LEU A 95 3.49 -6.58 -33.03
C LEU A 95 4.44 -5.39 -32.89
N LYS A 96 4.34 -4.40 -33.77
CA LYS A 96 5.17 -3.19 -33.71
C LYS A 96 5.01 -2.48 -32.36
N ARG A 97 3.76 -2.25 -31.95
CA ARG A 97 3.44 -1.53 -30.73
C ARG A 97 3.97 -2.25 -29.49
N SER A 98 3.79 -3.57 -29.43
CA SER A 98 4.31 -4.36 -28.32
C SER A 98 5.84 -4.38 -28.29
N LEU A 99 6.52 -4.47 -29.46
CA LEU A 99 7.98 -4.37 -29.53
C LEU A 99 8.50 -2.97 -29.13
N GLN A 100 7.76 -1.91 -29.45
CA GLN A 100 8.07 -0.56 -28.97
C GLN A 100 7.99 -0.50 -27.46
N THR A 101 6.90 -1.01 -26.87
CA THR A 101 6.75 -1.06 -25.40
C THR A 101 7.86 -1.86 -24.74
N ILE A 102 8.22 -3.03 -25.29
CA ILE A 102 9.33 -3.83 -24.78
C ILE A 102 10.65 -3.05 -24.83
N ASN A 103 10.92 -2.37 -25.95
CA ASN A 103 12.12 -1.55 -26.09
C ASN A 103 12.16 -0.39 -25.09
N ASP A 104 11.04 0.29 -24.88
CA ASP A 104 10.93 1.40 -23.93
C ASP A 104 11.07 0.93 -22.47
N ILE A 105 10.51 -0.25 -22.12
CA ILE A 105 10.69 -0.88 -20.80
C ILE A 105 12.17 -1.26 -20.58
N ILE A 106 12.82 -1.87 -21.58
CA ILE A 106 14.24 -2.23 -21.45
C ILE A 106 15.10 -0.98 -21.33
N ARG A 107 14.78 0.08 -22.08
CA ARG A 107 15.46 1.36 -21.98
C ARG A 107 15.27 2.02 -20.61
N PHE A 108 14.06 1.91 -20.04
CA PHE A 108 13.75 2.40 -18.70
C PHE A 108 14.61 1.72 -17.60
N PHE A 109 14.90 0.43 -17.74
CA PHE A 109 15.73 -0.31 -16.77
C PHE A 109 17.24 -0.21 -17.02
N ARG A 110 17.68 0.13 -18.25
CA ARG A 110 19.10 0.26 -18.55
C ARG A 110 19.58 1.66 -18.14
N PRO A 111 20.57 1.77 -17.25
CA PRO A 111 21.13 3.06 -16.91
C PRO A 111 21.79 3.71 -18.13
N SER A 112 21.69 5.02 -18.23
CA SER A 112 22.41 5.82 -19.25
C SER A 112 23.91 5.56 -19.12
N LEU A 113 24.60 5.26 -20.21
CA LEU A 113 26.06 4.97 -20.22
C LEU A 113 26.93 6.13 -19.72
N GLU A 114 26.35 7.31 -19.57
CA GLU A 114 27.05 8.54 -19.19
C GLU A 114 27.05 8.82 -17.66
N GLU A 115 26.21 8.16 -16.88
CA GLU A 115 26.10 8.35 -15.45
C GLU A 115 26.55 7.08 -14.70
N LYS A 116 27.57 7.20 -13.86
CA LYS A 116 27.98 6.19 -12.88
C LYS A 116 26.97 6.12 -11.73
N GLU A 117 25.69 6.09 -12.03
CA GLU A 117 24.66 5.93 -11.02
C GLU A 117 24.51 4.45 -10.62
N GLU A 118 24.30 4.23 -9.34
CA GLU A 118 23.90 2.91 -8.81
C GLU A 118 22.62 2.47 -9.51
N ILE A 119 22.57 1.19 -9.91
CA ILE A 119 21.39 0.61 -10.54
C ILE A 119 20.16 0.79 -9.62
N LYS A 120 19.22 1.63 -10.01
CA LYS A 120 18.05 2.00 -9.21
C LYS A 120 17.12 0.80 -8.91
N TYR A 121 17.01 -0.15 -9.86
CA TYR A 121 16.14 -1.33 -9.81
C TYR A 121 16.90 -2.61 -10.21
N PRO A 122 17.77 -3.16 -9.35
CA PRO A 122 18.68 -4.25 -9.73
C PRO A 122 17.96 -5.56 -10.12
N ALA A 123 16.86 -5.93 -9.41
CA ALA A 123 16.15 -7.17 -9.69
C ALA A 123 15.36 -7.13 -11.02
N LEU A 124 14.78 -5.97 -11.36
CA LEU A 124 14.09 -5.74 -12.63
C LEU A 124 15.08 -5.54 -13.79
N THR A 125 16.20 -4.88 -13.53
CA THR A 125 17.30 -4.74 -14.51
C THR A 125 17.89 -6.10 -14.88
N ALA A 126 18.07 -6.98 -13.90
CA ALA A 126 18.53 -8.35 -14.16
C ALA A 126 17.54 -9.13 -15.03
N LEU A 127 16.22 -8.94 -14.84
CA LEU A 127 15.19 -9.55 -15.69
C LEU A 127 15.25 -9.04 -17.14
N ALA A 128 15.60 -7.78 -17.36
CA ALA A 128 15.72 -7.14 -18.67
C ALA A 128 17.07 -7.41 -19.36
N GLY A 129 18.06 -7.97 -18.66
CA GLY A 129 19.46 -8.06 -19.13
C GLY A 129 19.66 -8.84 -20.41
N ASP A 130 19.01 -9.99 -20.53
CA ASP A 130 19.20 -10.95 -21.63
C ASP A 130 18.15 -10.79 -22.77
N ILE A 131 17.30 -9.78 -22.68
CA ILE A 131 16.21 -9.61 -23.64
C ILE A 131 16.69 -8.83 -24.86
N LEU A 132 16.44 -9.39 -26.04
CA LEU A 132 16.77 -8.77 -27.33
C LEU A 132 15.74 -7.68 -27.66
N VAL A 133 16.24 -6.57 -28.19
CA VAL A 133 15.44 -5.48 -28.76
C VAL A 133 15.51 -5.47 -30.27
N PHE A 134 14.44 -5.04 -30.93
CA PHE A 134 14.29 -5.14 -32.38
C PHE A 134 14.07 -3.77 -33.06
N PRO A 135 14.96 -2.77 -32.90
CA PRO A 135 14.77 -1.44 -33.48
C PRO A 135 14.73 -1.46 -35.02
N GLN A 136 15.52 -2.33 -35.64
CA GLN A 136 15.53 -2.47 -37.10
C GLN A 136 14.21 -3.06 -37.62
N LEU A 137 13.61 -3.99 -36.85
CA LEU A 137 12.32 -4.59 -37.18
C LEU A 137 11.21 -3.54 -37.11
N ILE A 138 11.19 -2.74 -36.03
CA ILE A 138 10.26 -1.62 -35.85
C ILE A 138 10.38 -0.64 -37.02
N GLY A 139 11.61 -0.25 -37.40
CA GLY A 139 11.85 0.65 -38.52
C GLY A 139 11.35 0.12 -39.85
N LYS A 140 11.49 -1.20 -40.11
CA LYS A 140 10.94 -1.84 -41.32
C LYS A 140 9.42 -1.88 -41.33
N ILE A 141 8.77 -2.12 -40.16
CA ILE A 141 7.32 -2.06 -40.05
C ILE A 141 6.84 -0.61 -40.29
N ASP A 142 7.58 0.37 -39.78
CA ASP A 142 7.28 1.79 -40.03
C ASP A 142 7.43 2.19 -41.50
N ALA A 143 8.26 1.52 -42.26
CA ALA A 143 8.31 1.75 -43.70
C ALA A 143 7.08 1.19 -44.45
N ILE A 144 6.44 0.13 -43.90
CA ILE A 144 5.27 -0.52 -44.50
C ILE A 144 3.96 0.10 -43.98
N LEU A 145 3.80 0.31 -42.68
CA LEU A 145 2.56 0.78 -42.05
C LEU A 145 2.60 2.26 -41.69
N ASP A 146 1.46 2.90 -41.82
CA ASP A 146 1.25 4.25 -41.31
C ASP A 146 0.93 4.27 -39.78
N LYS A 147 0.69 5.46 -39.22
CA LYS A 147 0.33 5.65 -37.80
C LYS A 147 -1.02 5.03 -37.39
N PHE A 148 -1.85 4.65 -38.35
CA PHE A 148 -3.15 4.03 -38.13
C PHE A 148 -3.14 2.52 -38.37
N GLY A 149 -1.97 1.94 -38.74
CA GLY A 149 -1.81 0.53 -39.04
C GLY A 149 -2.23 0.14 -40.46
N ARG A 150 -2.36 1.06 -41.39
CA ARG A 150 -2.65 0.79 -42.80
C ARG A 150 -1.36 0.77 -43.60
N VAL A 151 -1.33 -0.08 -44.64
CA VAL A 151 -0.18 -0.11 -45.55
C VAL A 151 -0.05 1.21 -46.29
N LYS A 152 1.11 1.85 -46.19
CA LYS A 152 1.44 3.11 -46.83
C LYS A 152 1.42 3.00 -48.35
N ASP A 153 1.09 4.08 -49.05
CA ASP A 153 1.10 4.14 -50.50
C ASP A 153 2.48 3.87 -51.08
N ASN A 154 3.52 4.29 -50.40
CA ASN A 154 4.92 4.13 -50.77
C ASN A 154 5.58 2.87 -50.20
N ALA A 155 4.81 1.92 -49.68
CA ALA A 155 5.33 0.67 -49.16
C ALA A 155 6.00 -0.19 -50.26
N SER A 156 5.50 -0.10 -51.52
CA SER A 156 6.20 -0.54 -52.71
C SER A 156 5.93 0.42 -53.88
N PRO A 157 6.85 0.50 -54.89
CA PRO A 157 6.62 1.29 -56.10
C PRO A 157 5.37 0.84 -56.87
N THR A 158 5.13 -0.47 -56.91
CA THR A 158 3.93 -1.05 -57.55
C THR A 158 2.65 -0.63 -56.88
N LEU A 159 2.57 -0.67 -55.53
CA LEU A 159 1.41 -0.25 -54.79
C LEU A 159 1.10 1.26 -55.01
N ALA A 160 2.15 2.09 -54.99
CA ALA A 160 2.02 3.52 -55.26
C ALA A 160 1.42 3.78 -56.64
N GLN A 161 1.85 3.02 -57.68
CA GLN A 161 1.32 3.12 -59.03
C GLN A 161 -0.15 2.70 -59.06
N ILE A 162 -0.50 1.55 -58.50
CA ILE A 162 -1.87 1.03 -58.46
C ILE A 162 -2.83 2.05 -57.82
N ARG A 163 -2.50 2.59 -56.62
CA ARG A 163 -3.31 3.57 -55.92
C ARG A 163 -3.46 4.88 -56.68
N LYS A 164 -2.38 5.29 -57.38
CA LYS A 164 -2.42 6.44 -58.28
C LYS A 164 -3.37 6.20 -59.42
N GLU A 165 -3.34 5.00 -60.06
CA GLU A 165 -4.25 4.62 -61.13
C GLU A 165 -5.71 4.54 -60.69
N ILE A 166 -5.99 3.99 -59.47
CA ILE A 166 -7.32 3.97 -58.87
C ILE A 166 -7.85 5.42 -58.72
N THR A 167 -7.05 6.31 -58.12
CA THR A 167 -7.41 7.71 -57.89
C THR A 167 -7.63 8.45 -59.23
N ALA A 168 -6.80 8.19 -60.23
CA ALA A 168 -6.94 8.79 -61.53
C ALA A 168 -8.21 8.31 -62.25
N THR A 169 -8.50 6.98 -62.19
CA THR A 169 -9.72 6.39 -62.76
C THR A 169 -10.98 6.92 -62.06
N MET A 170 -11.01 6.99 -60.72
CA MET A 170 -12.12 7.56 -59.97
C MET A 170 -12.38 9.03 -60.31
N SER A 171 -11.30 9.80 -60.43
CA SER A 171 -11.39 11.22 -60.87
C SER A 171 -11.85 11.33 -62.34
N GLY A 172 -11.52 10.37 -63.19
CA GLY A 172 -11.96 10.23 -64.57
C GLY A 172 -13.47 9.96 -64.66
N ILE A 173 -14.03 9.12 -63.85
CA ILE A 173 -15.47 8.82 -63.83
C ILE A 173 -16.30 10.08 -63.64
N SER A 174 -15.99 10.92 -62.65
CA SER A 174 -16.73 12.14 -62.38
C SER A 174 -16.70 13.10 -63.56
N ARG A 175 -15.56 13.25 -64.20
CA ARG A 175 -15.42 14.08 -65.40
C ARG A 175 -16.17 13.53 -66.61
N SER A 176 -16.02 12.23 -66.92
CA SER A 176 -16.74 11.57 -67.99
C SER A 176 -18.24 11.61 -67.82
N LEU A 177 -18.71 11.33 -66.61
CA LEU A 177 -20.15 11.42 -66.28
C LEU A 177 -20.73 12.81 -66.48
N GLN A 178 -20.00 13.85 -66.05
CA GLN A 178 -20.42 15.24 -66.25
C GLN A 178 -20.41 15.61 -67.74
N SER A 179 -19.46 15.07 -68.50
CA SER A 179 -19.41 15.28 -69.97
C SER A 179 -20.63 14.65 -70.67
N ILE A 180 -20.91 13.40 -70.35
CA ILE A 180 -22.06 12.66 -70.89
C ILE A 180 -23.36 13.32 -70.47
N LEU A 181 -23.48 13.75 -69.23
CA LEU A 181 -24.67 14.41 -68.70
C LEU A 181 -24.91 15.75 -69.43
N ARG A 182 -23.87 16.55 -69.65
CA ARG A 182 -23.97 17.81 -70.45
C ARG A 182 -24.34 17.57 -71.86
N ALA A 183 -23.80 16.54 -72.50
CA ALA A 183 -24.17 16.16 -73.88
C ALA A 183 -25.64 15.73 -73.96
N ALA A 184 -26.10 14.90 -73.05
CA ALA A 184 -27.47 14.46 -72.93
C ALA A 184 -28.47 15.58 -72.61
N GLN A 185 -28.05 16.57 -71.83
CA GLN A 185 -28.81 17.80 -71.58
C GLN A 185 -28.89 18.73 -72.82
N SER A 186 -27.81 18.82 -73.57
CA SER A 186 -27.80 19.60 -74.81
C SER A 186 -28.66 19.01 -75.93
N GLU A 187 -28.78 17.68 -75.96
CA GLU A 187 -29.62 16.92 -76.88
C GLU A 187 -31.09 16.81 -76.43
N GLY A 188 -31.43 17.36 -75.24
CA GLY A 188 -32.76 17.26 -74.64
C GLY A 188 -33.16 15.85 -74.22
N VAL A 189 -32.22 14.97 -74.01
CA VAL A 189 -32.40 13.57 -73.48
C VAL A 189 -32.61 13.57 -71.98
N VAL A 190 -32.01 14.53 -71.27
CA VAL A 190 -32.07 14.69 -69.81
C VAL A 190 -32.35 16.19 -69.54
N ASP A 191 -33.23 16.49 -68.58
CA ASP A 191 -33.55 17.86 -68.18
C ASP A 191 -32.34 18.52 -67.55
N LYS A 192 -32.27 19.87 -67.72
CA LYS A 192 -31.11 20.67 -67.27
C LYS A 192 -30.89 20.62 -65.76
N ASP A 193 -31.90 20.39 -64.96
CA ASP A 193 -31.86 20.36 -63.50
C ASP A 193 -31.48 18.95 -62.94
N ILE A 194 -31.35 17.96 -63.81
CA ILE A 194 -31.01 16.60 -63.39
C ILE A 194 -29.50 16.50 -63.11
N THR A 195 -29.17 15.93 -61.99
CA THR A 195 -27.80 15.63 -61.52
C THR A 195 -27.59 14.10 -61.43
N PRO A 196 -26.35 13.61 -61.55
CA PRO A 196 -26.08 12.18 -61.34
C PRO A 196 -26.50 11.76 -59.94
N THR A 197 -27.10 10.58 -59.83
CA THR A 197 -27.53 10.00 -58.56
C THR A 197 -26.69 8.76 -58.24
N MET A 198 -26.37 8.59 -56.97
CA MET A 198 -25.69 7.39 -56.50
C MET A 198 -26.74 6.39 -56.04
N ARG A 199 -26.71 5.15 -56.62
CA ARG A 199 -27.53 4.02 -56.20
C ARG A 199 -26.64 2.78 -56.16
N ASP A 200 -26.75 2.03 -55.07
CA ASP A 200 -25.93 0.81 -54.85
C ASP A 200 -24.41 1.05 -55.06
N GLY A 201 -23.93 2.22 -54.69
CA GLY A 201 -22.51 2.60 -54.82
C GLY A 201 -22.09 2.95 -56.27
N ARG A 202 -23.05 3.10 -57.22
CA ARG A 202 -22.78 3.42 -58.61
C ARG A 202 -23.39 4.79 -58.97
N LEU A 203 -22.62 5.56 -59.72
CA LEU A 203 -23.08 6.82 -60.27
C LEU A 203 -23.89 6.58 -61.56
N MET A 204 -25.15 6.97 -61.56
CA MET A 204 -26.09 6.77 -62.65
C MET A 204 -26.69 8.07 -63.07
N ILE A 205 -27.12 8.11 -64.36
CA ILE A 205 -27.88 9.23 -64.91
C ILE A 205 -29.36 8.82 -64.92
N PRO A 206 -30.23 9.59 -64.25
CA PRO A 206 -31.66 9.38 -64.34
C PRO A 206 -32.19 9.90 -65.73
N VAL A 207 -32.86 9.06 -66.52
CA VAL A 207 -33.35 9.34 -67.87
C VAL A 207 -34.80 8.93 -67.98
N ALA A 208 -35.60 9.64 -68.78
CA ALA A 208 -36.96 9.23 -69.05
C ALA A 208 -36.93 7.94 -69.89
N PRO A 209 -37.88 6.99 -69.72
CA PRO A 209 -37.88 5.68 -70.39
C PRO A 209 -37.84 5.77 -71.92
N ALA A 210 -38.44 6.79 -72.53
CA ALA A 210 -38.45 7.05 -73.94
C ALA A 210 -37.02 7.26 -74.53
N PHE A 211 -36.08 7.74 -73.69
CA PHE A 211 -34.71 8.04 -74.14
C PHE A 211 -33.64 7.06 -73.66
N LYS A 212 -34.07 5.93 -73.09
CA LYS A 212 -33.15 4.92 -72.50
C LYS A 212 -32.09 4.38 -73.47
N ARG A 213 -32.36 4.42 -74.78
CA ARG A 213 -31.41 3.96 -75.81
C ARG A 213 -30.45 5.04 -76.32
N LYS A 214 -30.67 6.32 -75.88
CA LYS A 214 -29.82 7.42 -76.31
C LYS A 214 -28.50 7.54 -75.53
N ILE A 215 -28.48 7.08 -74.31
CA ILE A 215 -27.28 6.93 -73.49
C ILE A 215 -26.82 5.43 -73.56
N LYS A 216 -25.65 5.19 -74.10
CA LYS A 216 -25.07 3.85 -74.10
C LYS A 216 -24.67 3.51 -72.67
N GLY A 217 -25.13 2.40 -72.16
CA GLY A 217 -24.84 1.95 -70.77
C GLY A 217 -25.76 0.83 -70.32
N ILE A 218 -25.62 0.45 -69.05
CA ILE A 218 -26.42 -0.56 -68.37
C ILE A 218 -27.58 0.12 -67.62
N VAL A 219 -28.81 -0.36 -67.84
CA VAL A 219 -29.98 -0.01 -67.04
C VAL A 219 -29.95 -0.84 -65.75
N HIS A 220 -29.87 -0.21 -64.63
CA HIS A 220 -29.84 -0.90 -63.35
C HIS A 220 -31.19 -0.91 -62.62
N ASP A 221 -31.95 0.17 -62.72
CA ASP A 221 -33.16 0.29 -61.94
C ASP A 221 -34.16 1.23 -62.63
N GLU A 222 -35.47 1.12 -62.27
CA GLU A 222 -36.52 2.06 -62.64
C GLU A 222 -37.15 2.66 -61.39
N SER A 223 -37.54 3.90 -61.47
CA SER A 223 -38.28 4.57 -60.36
C SER A 223 -39.63 3.82 -60.08
N ALA A 224 -40.09 3.82 -58.83
CA ALA A 224 -41.32 3.18 -58.43
C ALA A 224 -42.54 3.62 -59.26
N SER A 225 -42.50 4.77 -59.91
CA SER A 225 -43.54 5.27 -60.79
C SER A 225 -43.30 4.91 -62.24
N GLY A 226 -42.23 4.20 -62.60
CA GLY A 226 -41.86 3.89 -63.97
C GLY A 226 -41.48 5.10 -64.85
N LYS A 227 -41.39 6.32 -64.29
CA LYS A 227 -41.14 7.55 -65.05
C LYS A 227 -39.64 7.84 -65.30
N THR A 228 -38.77 7.18 -64.57
CA THR A 228 -37.30 7.41 -64.66
C THR A 228 -36.56 6.09 -64.65
N VAL A 229 -35.63 5.94 -65.53
CA VAL A 229 -34.70 4.79 -65.60
C VAL A 229 -33.30 5.28 -65.25
N PHE A 230 -32.62 4.51 -64.46
CA PHE A 230 -31.27 4.85 -64.01
C PHE A 230 -30.24 4.08 -64.87
N ILE A 231 -29.47 4.86 -65.66
CA ILE A 231 -28.48 4.29 -66.56
C ILE A 231 -27.08 4.56 -66.06
N GLU A 232 -26.28 3.51 -65.89
CA GLU A 232 -24.83 3.62 -65.73
C GLU A 232 -24.22 3.67 -67.15
N PRO A 233 -23.60 4.77 -67.54
CA PRO A 233 -22.98 4.88 -68.86
C PRO A 233 -21.87 3.88 -69.06
N GLU A 234 -21.70 3.37 -70.32
CA GLU A 234 -20.69 2.37 -70.69
C GLU A 234 -19.26 2.74 -70.23
N VAL A 235 -18.85 4.01 -70.41
CA VAL A 235 -17.54 4.51 -69.90
C VAL A 235 -17.41 4.39 -68.39
N VAL A 236 -18.53 4.61 -67.67
CA VAL A 236 -18.55 4.46 -66.17
C VAL A 236 -18.47 3.00 -65.79
N VAL A 237 -19.16 2.08 -66.49
CA VAL A 237 -19.08 0.62 -66.29
C VAL A 237 -17.67 0.14 -66.49
N GLU A 238 -17.01 0.56 -67.61
CA GLU A 238 -15.62 0.16 -67.89
C GLU A 238 -14.67 0.69 -66.79
N ALA A 239 -14.83 1.95 -66.36
CA ALA A 239 -14.00 2.54 -65.33
C ALA A 239 -14.22 1.82 -63.95
N ASN A 240 -15.46 1.49 -63.61
CA ASN A 240 -15.76 0.70 -62.37
C ASN A 240 -15.19 -0.72 -62.45
N ASN A 241 -15.21 -1.37 -63.58
CA ASN A 241 -14.57 -2.67 -63.75
C ASN A 241 -13.04 -2.55 -63.61
N ARG A 242 -12.45 -1.49 -64.21
CA ARG A 242 -11.01 -1.23 -64.05
C ARG A 242 -10.63 -0.95 -62.59
N ILE A 243 -11.44 -0.21 -61.88
CA ILE A 243 -11.21 -0.01 -60.41
C ILE A 243 -11.22 -1.33 -59.68
N ARG A 244 -12.19 -2.20 -59.93
CA ARG A 244 -12.26 -3.56 -59.28
C ARG A 244 -11.02 -4.43 -59.61
N GLU A 245 -10.54 -4.38 -60.84
CA GLU A 245 -9.31 -5.07 -61.20
C GLU A 245 -8.12 -4.52 -60.44
N LEU A 246 -7.99 -3.16 -60.38
CA LEU A 246 -6.95 -2.47 -59.63
C LEU A 246 -7.05 -2.73 -58.13
N GLU A 247 -8.24 -2.76 -57.53
CA GLU A 247 -8.46 -3.15 -56.10
C GLU A 247 -8.04 -4.62 -55.87
N GLY A 248 -8.24 -5.49 -56.86
CA GLY A 248 -7.75 -6.87 -56.83
C GLY A 248 -6.20 -6.94 -56.88
N ASP A 249 -5.61 -6.08 -57.73
CA ASP A 249 -4.14 -5.95 -57.84
C ASP A 249 -3.55 -5.34 -56.55
N GLU A 250 -4.20 -4.32 -56.00
CA GLU A 250 -3.83 -3.72 -54.70
C GLU A 250 -3.77 -4.77 -53.58
N ARG A 251 -4.84 -5.58 -53.45
CA ARG A 251 -4.87 -6.65 -52.46
C ARG A 251 -3.76 -7.70 -52.68
N ARG A 252 -3.46 -8.05 -53.94
CA ARG A 252 -2.36 -8.98 -54.25
C ARG A 252 -1.00 -8.39 -53.89
N GLU A 253 -0.79 -7.11 -54.17
CA GLU A 253 0.49 -6.45 -53.87
C GLU A 253 0.68 -6.29 -52.36
N ILE A 254 -0.39 -5.91 -51.60
CA ILE A 254 -0.38 -5.86 -50.13
C ILE A 254 -0.01 -7.23 -49.56
N MET A 255 -0.68 -8.30 -49.96
CA MET A 255 -0.33 -9.65 -49.52
C MET A 255 1.12 -10.03 -49.83
N LYS A 256 1.65 -9.63 -50.98
CA LYS A 256 3.07 -9.86 -51.34
C LYS A 256 3.99 -9.12 -50.39
N ILE A 257 3.74 -7.85 -50.11
CA ILE A 257 4.52 -7.02 -49.18
C ILE A 257 4.53 -7.66 -47.77
N LEU A 258 3.34 -8.02 -47.26
CA LEU A 258 3.20 -8.65 -45.94
C LEU A 258 3.86 -10.02 -45.87
N THR A 259 3.83 -10.82 -47.00
CA THR A 259 4.49 -12.12 -47.07
C THR A 259 6.01 -11.96 -47.09
N GLU A 260 6.55 -11.04 -47.88
CA GLU A 260 7.99 -10.75 -47.93
C GLU A 260 8.50 -10.30 -46.58
N PHE A 261 7.77 -9.42 -45.91
CA PHE A 261 8.10 -8.98 -44.55
C PHE A 261 8.03 -10.15 -43.56
N THR A 262 6.99 -10.98 -43.62
CA THR A 262 6.83 -12.15 -42.75
C THR A 262 7.96 -13.14 -42.92
N ASN A 263 8.43 -13.37 -44.16
CA ASN A 263 9.60 -14.19 -44.44
C ASN A 263 10.87 -13.65 -43.79
N PHE A 264 10.99 -12.32 -43.71
CA PHE A 264 12.12 -11.67 -43.05
C PHE A 264 12.09 -11.88 -41.53
N ILE A 265 10.93 -11.82 -40.86
CA ILE A 265 10.84 -11.99 -39.41
C ILE A 265 10.82 -13.46 -38.97
N ARG A 266 10.51 -14.41 -39.84
CA ARG A 266 10.36 -15.84 -39.51
C ARG A 266 11.56 -16.43 -38.76
N PRO A 267 12.83 -16.19 -39.13
CA PRO A 267 13.97 -16.66 -38.36
C PRO A 267 14.08 -15.99 -36.96
N LEU A 268 13.48 -14.80 -36.74
CA LEU A 268 13.54 -14.05 -35.51
C LEU A 268 12.38 -14.40 -34.54
N VAL A 269 11.41 -15.22 -34.99
CA VAL A 269 10.24 -15.58 -34.21
C VAL A 269 10.58 -16.16 -32.82
N PRO A 270 11.56 -17.05 -32.64
CA PRO A 270 11.93 -17.55 -31.31
C PRO A 270 12.37 -16.44 -30.38
N ASP A 271 13.19 -15.51 -30.83
CA ASP A 271 13.72 -14.41 -30.04
C ASP A 271 12.62 -13.38 -29.71
N ILE A 272 11.72 -13.13 -30.66
CA ILE A 272 10.54 -12.28 -30.43
C ILE A 272 9.64 -12.92 -29.39
N LEU A 273 9.38 -14.22 -29.44
CA LEU A 273 8.58 -14.93 -28.44
C LEU A 273 9.20 -14.83 -27.03
N GLN A 274 10.53 -14.90 -26.91
CA GLN A 274 11.23 -14.69 -25.65
C GLN A 274 10.99 -13.28 -25.09
N SER A 275 10.97 -12.27 -25.98
CA SER A 275 10.63 -10.89 -25.55
C SER A 275 9.17 -10.74 -25.10
N TYR A 276 8.26 -11.56 -25.64
CA TYR A 276 6.87 -11.63 -25.15
C TYR A 276 6.75 -12.30 -23.78
N GLU A 277 7.59 -13.30 -23.48
CA GLU A 277 7.66 -13.88 -22.12
C GLU A 277 8.12 -12.84 -21.09
N PHE A 278 9.09 -11.99 -21.47
CA PHE A 278 9.48 -10.84 -20.63
C PHE A 278 8.33 -9.85 -20.45
N LEU A 279 7.60 -9.50 -21.51
CA LEU A 279 6.45 -8.60 -21.44
C LEU A 279 5.36 -9.17 -20.53
N ALA A 280 5.09 -10.48 -20.59
CA ALA A 280 4.17 -11.18 -19.72
C ALA A 280 4.60 -11.08 -18.24
N GLU A 281 5.89 -11.31 -17.97
CA GLU A 281 6.43 -11.24 -16.60
C GLU A 281 6.36 -9.83 -16.03
N ILE A 282 6.65 -8.80 -16.84
CA ILE A 282 6.53 -7.39 -16.41
C ILE A 282 5.08 -7.00 -16.12
N ASP A 283 4.11 -7.40 -16.95
CA ASP A 283 2.69 -7.14 -16.70
C ASP A 283 2.24 -7.83 -15.40
N PHE A 284 2.68 -9.06 -15.17
CA PHE A 284 2.42 -9.80 -13.95
C PHE A 284 3.02 -9.12 -12.70
N ILE A 285 4.31 -8.71 -12.76
CA ILE A 285 4.97 -8.01 -11.65
C ILE A 285 4.26 -6.68 -11.36
N ARG A 286 3.90 -5.94 -12.39
CA ARG A 286 3.12 -4.70 -12.27
C ARG A 286 1.76 -4.95 -11.59
N ALA A 287 1.04 -5.98 -12.01
CA ALA A 287 -0.25 -6.33 -11.42
C ALA A 287 -0.12 -6.69 -9.93
N LYS A 288 0.94 -7.43 -9.54
CA LYS A 288 1.27 -7.72 -8.14
C LYS A 288 1.56 -6.45 -7.35
N ALA A 289 2.33 -5.52 -7.91
CA ALA A 289 2.67 -4.25 -7.27
C ALA A 289 1.42 -3.37 -7.04
N LEU A 290 0.53 -3.26 -8.01
CA LEU A 290 -0.74 -2.55 -7.88
C LEU A 290 -1.68 -3.21 -6.85
N PHE A 291 -1.64 -4.52 -6.73
CA PHE A 291 -2.38 -5.22 -5.68
C PHE A 291 -1.76 -4.95 -4.31
N ALA A 292 -0.43 -4.99 -4.21
CA ALA A 292 0.28 -4.66 -2.97
C ALA A 292 -0.05 -3.24 -2.48
N GLU A 293 -0.04 -2.25 -3.37
CA GLU A 293 -0.47 -0.87 -3.05
C GLU A 293 -1.91 -0.84 -2.51
N GLN A 294 -2.84 -1.55 -3.16
CA GLN A 294 -4.24 -1.59 -2.76
C GLN A 294 -4.46 -2.16 -1.36
N VAL A 295 -3.63 -3.09 -0.91
CA VAL A 295 -3.74 -3.75 0.41
C VAL A 295 -2.70 -3.25 1.42
N ASN A 296 -1.93 -2.22 1.10
CA ASN A 296 -0.77 -1.74 1.87
C ASN A 296 0.25 -2.87 2.13
N GLY A 297 0.51 -3.68 1.12
CA GLY A 297 1.49 -4.77 1.18
C GLY A 297 2.92 -4.24 1.09
N ILE A 298 3.79 -4.76 1.94
CA ILE A 298 5.22 -4.44 1.96
C ILE A 298 6.06 -5.72 1.91
N LYS A 299 7.35 -5.58 1.61
CA LYS A 299 8.33 -6.67 1.70
C LYS A 299 8.81 -6.80 3.15
N PRO A 300 8.46 -7.89 3.89
CA PRO A 300 9.03 -8.14 5.21
C PRO A 300 10.49 -8.60 5.10
N VAL A 301 11.18 -8.66 6.22
CA VAL A 301 12.50 -9.29 6.30
C VAL A 301 12.35 -10.80 6.17
N VAL A 302 12.77 -11.37 5.03
CA VAL A 302 12.71 -12.82 4.79
C VAL A 302 14.01 -13.47 5.25
N GLU A 303 13.91 -14.52 6.09
CA GLU A 303 15.06 -15.27 6.61
C GLU A 303 14.94 -16.74 6.18
N ASP A 304 16.09 -17.38 5.89
CA ASP A 304 16.12 -18.83 5.51
C ASP A 304 16.04 -19.71 6.74
N LYS A 305 14.95 -19.58 7.48
CA LYS A 305 14.57 -20.40 8.63
C LYS A 305 13.06 -20.38 8.80
N GLN A 306 12.52 -21.27 9.63
CA GLN A 306 11.10 -21.32 9.92
C GLN A 306 10.78 -20.38 11.09
N GLN A 307 10.05 -19.29 10.80
CA GLN A 307 9.55 -18.34 11.81
C GLN A 307 8.44 -17.48 11.24
N ILE A 308 7.62 -16.94 12.11
CA ILE A 308 6.65 -15.87 11.83
C ILE A 308 6.75 -14.86 12.97
N ASP A 309 7.22 -13.66 12.71
CA ASP A 309 7.20 -12.52 13.63
C ASP A 309 6.55 -11.35 12.89
N TRP A 310 5.23 -11.36 12.84
CA TRP A 310 4.47 -10.34 12.12
C TRP A 310 3.86 -9.34 13.09
N ILE A 311 4.11 -8.10 12.80
CA ILE A 311 3.56 -6.94 13.50
C ILE A 311 2.51 -6.30 12.60
N ARG A 312 1.33 -6.06 13.16
CA ARG A 312 0.20 -5.41 12.48
C ARG A 312 -0.23 -6.11 11.17
N ALA A 313 -0.17 -7.43 11.14
CA ALA A 313 -0.63 -8.19 9.97
C ALA A 313 -2.14 -8.00 9.74
N ALA A 314 -2.52 -7.70 8.51
CA ALA A 314 -3.92 -7.49 8.13
C ALA A 314 -4.37 -8.53 7.11
N HIS A 315 -5.59 -9.05 7.25
CA HIS A 315 -6.17 -9.94 6.24
C HIS A 315 -6.58 -9.12 5.01
N PRO A 316 -5.97 -9.28 3.83
CA PRO A 316 -6.15 -8.36 2.70
C PRO A 316 -7.61 -8.26 2.24
N LEU A 317 -8.33 -9.38 2.12
CA LEU A 317 -9.72 -9.37 1.68
C LEU A 317 -10.66 -8.75 2.73
N LEU A 318 -10.38 -8.95 4.02
CA LEU A 318 -11.13 -8.31 5.09
C LEU A 318 -10.85 -6.81 5.13
N PHE A 319 -9.60 -6.40 4.94
CA PHE A 319 -9.20 -5.00 4.84
C PHE A 319 -9.99 -4.30 3.73
N LEU A 320 -10.01 -4.85 2.53
CA LEU A 320 -10.75 -4.29 1.39
C LEU A 320 -12.27 -4.24 1.64
N SER A 321 -12.82 -5.25 2.32
CA SER A 321 -14.24 -5.29 2.65
C SER A 321 -14.62 -4.23 3.69
N LEU A 322 -13.82 -4.07 4.74
CA LEU A 322 -14.05 -3.07 5.78
C LEU A 322 -13.81 -1.65 5.29
N GLN A 323 -12.82 -1.44 4.42
CA GLN A 323 -12.55 -0.15 3.78
C GLN A 323 -13.78 0.36 2.99
N LYS A 324 -14.48 -0.54 2.26
CA LYS A 324 -15.73 -0.21 1.58
C LYS A 324 -16.85 0.21 2.53
N GLN A 325 -16.79 -0.22 3.80
CA GLN A 325 -17.75 0.11 4.85
C GLN A 325 -17.30 1.27 5.74
N ASN A 326 -16.18 1.94 5.41
CA ASN A 326 -15.53 2.96 6.26
C ASN A 326 -15.20 2.47 7.69
N LYS A 327 -14.91 1.17 7.83
CA LYS A 327 -14.50 0.57 9.10
C LYS A 327 -13.02 0.24 9.10
N GLN A 328 -12.39 0.34 10.25
CA GLN A 328 -10.99 -0.01 10.42
C GLN A 328 -10.81 -1.49 10.75
N ILE A 329 -9.79 -2.12 10.17
CA ILE A 329 -9.38 -3.47 10.54
C ILE A 329 -8.58 -3.44 11.83
N VAL A 330 -8.79 -4.43 12.70
CA VAL A 330 -7.89 -4.67 13.84
C VAL A 330 -6.78 -5.60 13.36
N PRO A 331 -5.52 -5.12 13.33
CA PRO A 331 -4.41 -5.92 12.85
C PRO A 331 -3.99 -7.01 13.86
N LEU A 332 -3.35 -8.06 13.34
CA LEU A 332 -2.86 -9.21 14.09
C LEU A 332 -1.36 -9.05 14.38
N ASP A 333 -0.96 -9.18 15.65
CA ASP A 333 0.43 -9.39 16.04
C ASP A 333 0.61 -10.88 16.39
N ILE A 334 1.57 -11.57 15.74
CA ILE A 334 1.79 -12.98 15.93
C ILE A 334 3.28 -13.32 15.91
N LEU A 335 3.70 -14.20 16.85
CA LEU A 335 5.06 -14.68 16.98
C LEU A 335 5.08 -16.22 17.05
N LEU A 336 5.72 -16.84 16.05
CA LEU A 336 6.11 -18.26 16.07
C LEU A 336 7.61 -18.35 15.86
N GLU A 337 8.31 -18.91 16.81
CA GLU A 337 9.77 -19.07 16.83
C GLU A 337 10.15 -20.46 17.33
N GLU A 338 11.40 -20.86 17.26
CA GLU A 338 11.87 -22.19 17.63
C GLU A 338 11.40 -22.66 19.02
N LYS A 339 11.31 -21.75 20.00
CA LYS A 339 10.83 -22.04 21.36
C LYS A 339 9.31 -21.98 21.51
N LYS A 340 8.58 -21.42 20.55
CA LYS A 340 7.12 -21.22 20.56
C LYS A 340 6.57 -21.53 19.18
N ARG A 341 6.66 -22.80 18.80
CA ARG A 341 6.30 -23.25 17.44
C ARG A 341 4.80 -23.40 17.22
N LEU A 342 4.09 -23.91 18.23
CA LEU A 342 2.67 -24.20 18.17
C LEU A 342 1.91 -23.22 19.08
N LEU A 343 1.03 -22.45 18.49
CA LEU A 343 0.19 -21.46 19.18
C LEU A 343 -1.24 -21.99 19.30
N ILE A 344 -1.71 -22.19 20.54
CA ILE A 344 -3.08 -22.62 20.84
C ILE A 344 -3.92 -21.41 21.14
N ILE A 345 -4.83 -21.05 20.23
CA ILE A 345 -5.71 -19.89 20.38
C ILE A 345 -7.04 -20.30 20.99
N SER A 346 -7.40 -19.67 22.11
CA SER A 346 -8.69 -19.84 22.76
C SER A 346 -9.42 -18.49 22.92
N GLY A 347 -10.71 -18.55 23.22
CA GLY A 347 -11.56 -17.36 23.35
C GLY A 347 -12.96 -17.57 22.77
N PRO A 348 -13.83 -16.54 22.76
CA PRO A 348 -15.19 -16.62 22.21
C PRO A 348 -15.17 -16.87 20.70
N ASN A 349 -16.20 -17.54 20.15
CA ASN A 349 -16.27 -17.85 18.71
C ASN A 349 -16.30 -16.57 17.88
N ALA A 350 -17.06 -15.56 18.30
CA ALA A 350 -17.09 -14.25 17.64
C ALA A 350 -15.81 -13.41 17.83
N GLY A 351 -14.78 -13.93 18.53
CA GLY A 351 -13.54 -13.22 18.85
C GLY A 351 -12.55 -13.09 17.68
N GLY A 352 -12.81 -13.74 16.54
CA GLY A 352 -11.95 -13.65 15.35
C GLY A 352 -10.87 -14.75 15.26
N LYS A 353 -11.00 -15.88 15.99
CA LYS A 353 -10.06 -17.03 15.97
C LYS A 353 -9.80 -17.53 14.55
N SER A 354 -10.87 -17.91 13.82
CA SER A 354 -10.77 -18.43 12.45
C SER A 354 -10.24 -17.40 11.46
N VAL A 355 -10.50 -16.09 11.70
CA VAL A 355 -9.93 -15.00 10.89
C VAL A 355 -8.43 -14.90 11.12
N CYS A 356 -7.97 -15.00 12.37
CA CYS A 356 -6.55 -15.02 12.70
C CYS A 356 -5.83 -16.16 11.94
N LEU A 357 -6.39 -17.36 11.99
CA LEU A 357 -5.87 -18.56 11.37
C LEU A 357 -5.81 -18.44 9.84
N LYS A 358 -6.92 -17.96 9.22
CA LYS A 358 -6.97 -17.66 7.77
C LYS A 358 -5.98 -16.57 7.37
N THR A 359 -5.77 -15.56 8.22
CA THR A 359 -4.78 -14.51 7.97
C THR A 359 -3.38 -15.10 7.88
N VAL A 360 -3.00 -15.97 8.83
CA VAL A 360 -1.68 -16.61 8.82
C VAL A 360 -1.50 -17.46 7.55
N GLY A 361 -2.48 -18.31 7.24
CA GLY A 361 -2.43 -19.16 6.04
C GLY A 361 -2.33 -18.38 4.74
N LEU A 362 -3.18 -17.38 4.60
CA LEU A 362 -3.24 -16.57 3.37
C LEU A 362 -1.96 -15.76 3.18
N LEU A 363 -1.48 -15.05 4.21
CA LEU A 363 -0.29 -14.21 4.11
C LEU A 363 0.98 -15.03 3.86
N GLN A 364 1.14 -16.19 4.53
CA GLN A 364 2.28 -17.08 4.29
C GLN A 364 2.27 -17.63 2.86
N TYR A 365 1.10 -18.02 2.36
CA TYR A 365 0.96 -18.48 0.98
C TYR A 365 1.24 -17.39 -0.03
N MET A 366 0.68 -16.18 0.18
CA MET A 366 0.95 -15.00 -0.64
C MET A 366 2.44 -14.70 -0.74
N LEU A 367 3.12 -14.65 0.40
CA LEU A 367 4.55 -14.38 0.47
C LEU A 367 5.35 -15.39 -0.37
N GLN A 368 5.05 -16.67 -0.23
CA GLN A 368 5.76 -17.75 -0.94
C GLN A 368 5.36 -17.86 -2.43
N CYS A 369 4.28 -17.20 -2.85
CA CYS A 369 3.97 -16.91 -4.24
C CYS A 369 4.71 -15.66 -4.79
N GLY A 370 5.45 -14.93 -3.96
CA GLY A 370 6.16 -13.70 -4.34
C GLY A 370 5.26 -12.45 -4.35
N LEU A 371 4.25 -12.42 -3.47
CA LEU A 371 3.39 -11.26 -3.24
C LEU A 371 3.83 -10.55 -1.95
N LEU A 372 3.82 -9.22 -1.97
CA LEU A 372 4.00 -8.40 -0.78
C LEU A 372 2.79 -8.56 0.14
N ILE A 373 3.02 -8.56 1.45
CA ILE A 373 1.98 -8.81 2.45
C ILE A 373 1.73 -7.59 3.33
N PRO A 374 0.48 -7.34 3.77
CA PRO A 374 0.14 -6.21 4.63
C PRO A 374 0.57 -6.47 6.09
N VAL A 375 1.82 -6.15 6.38
CA VAL A 375 2.46 -6.22 7.70
C VAL A 375 3.27 -4.96 7.96
N TYR A 376 3.82 -4.79 9.16
CA TYR A 376 4.72 -3.69 9.46
C TYR A 376 6.15 -3.99 8.95
N GLU A 377 6.90 -2.96 8.54
CA GLU A 377 8.23 -3.06 7.90
C GLU A 377 9.25 -3.92 8.69
N SER A 378 9.21 -3.87 10.02
CA SER A 378 10.12 -4.65 10.86
C SER A 378 9.70 -6.09 11.07
N SER A 379 8.62 -6.55 10.42
CA SER A 379 8.16 -7.93 10.49
C SER A 379 9.17 -8.87 9.85
N LYS A 380 9.37 -10.04 10.50
CA LYS A 380 10.26 -11.09 10.00
C LYS A 380 9.46 -12.33 9.65
N THR A 381 9.87 -12.99 8.59
CA THR A 381 9.20 -14.20 8.14
C THR A 381 10.20 -15.20 7.63
N GLY A 382 9.90 -16.48 7.87
CA GLY A 382 10.62 -17.59 7.29
C GLY A 382 9.79 -18.28 6.21
N LEU A 383 10.37 -19.28 5.59
CA LEU A 383 9.74 -20.07 4.54
C LEU A 383 9.43 -21.47 5.05
N PHE A 384 8.26 -21.98 4.67
CA PHE A 384 7.85 -23.35 4.99
C PHE A 384 7.82 -24.22 3.73
N GLU A 385 8.21 -25.48 3.85
CA GLU A 385 8.11 -26.43 2.73
C GLU A 385 6.67 -26.94 2.57
N ASN A 386 5.95 -27.03 3.69
CA ASN A 386 4.61 -27.57 3.72
C ASN A 386 3.66 -26.61 4.43
N LEU A 387 2.47 -26.40 3.84
CA LEU A 387 1.35 -25.69 4.45
C LEU A 387 0.16 -26.63 4.51
N PHE A 388 -0.29 -26.97 5.72
CA PHE A 388 -1.43 -27.86 5.94
C PHE A 388 -2.53 -27.11 6.68
N ILE A 389 -3.75 -27.13 6.13
CA ILE A 389 -4.88 -26.48 6.76
C ILE A 389 -6.06 -27.43 6.96
N ASP A 390 -6.72 -27.25 8.10
CA ASP A 390 -8.00 -27.87 8.42
C ASP A 390 -8.94 -26.79 8.95
N ILE A 391 -9.63 -26.12 8.02
CA ILE A 391 -10.46 -24.93 8.27
C ILE A 391 -11.79 -25.08 7.57
N GLY A 392 -12.88 -24.79 8.29
CA GLY A 392 -14.26 -24.81 7.79
C GLY A 392 -14.90 -26.19 7.82
N ASP A 393 -16.22 -26.19 7.93
CA ASP A 393 -17.04 -27.42 7.91
C ASP A 393 -17.12 -27.97 6.47
N GLU A 394 -16.64 -29.16 6.26
CA GLU A 394 -16.85 -29.91 5.02
C GLU A 394 -18.24 -30.57 5.03
N GLN A 395 -19.28 -29.74 5.13
CA GLN A 395 -20.64 -30.19 4.90
C GLN A 395 -20.94 -30.24 3.40
N SER A 396 -20.35 -31.16 2.67
CA SER A 396 -20.83 -31.47 1.33
C SER A 396 -21.85 -32.59 1.44
N ILE A 397 -23.05 -32.36 0.93
CA ILE A 397 -24.16 -33.35 0.82
C ILE A 397 -23.68 -34.59 0.04
N GLU A 398 -22.61 -34.50 -0.70
CA GLU A 398 -22.04 -35.54 -1.55
C GLU A 398 -21.08 -36.50 -0.82
N ASN A 399 -20.56 -36.12 0.36
CA ASN A 399 -19.71 -36.97 1.16
C ASN A 399 -20.39 -37.33 2.48
N ASP A 400 -20.80 -38.62 2.63
CA ASP A 400 -21.40 -39.21 3.82
C ASP A 400 -20.48 -39.19 5.08
N LEU A 401 -19.35 -38.54 5.05
CA LEU A 401 -18.41 -38.43 6.17
C LEU A 401 -18.89 -37.37 7.16
N SER A 402 -19.09 -37.76 8.40
CA SER A 402 -19.26 -36.83 9.52
C SER A 402 -18.11 -35.82 9.56
N THR A 403 -18.39 -34.57 9.93
CA THR A 403 -17.40 -33.50 10.11
C THR A 403 -16.16 -33.97 10.90
N TYR A 404 -16.39 -34.78 11.94
CA TYR A 404 -15.31 -35.36 12.75
C TYR A 404 -14.43 -36.35 11.96
N SER A 405 -15.01 -37.20 11.14
CA SER A 405 -14.26 -38.15 10.31
C SER A 405 -13.37 -37.44 9.28
N SER A 406 -13.88 -36.34 8.72
CA SER A 406 -13.12 -35.50 7.79
C SER A 406 -11.90 -34.86 8.50
N HIS A 407 -12.10 -34.28 9.69
CA HIS A 407 -11.02 -33.76 10.52
C HIS A 407 -9.97 -34.84 10.85
N LEU A 408 -10.38 -36.04 11.27
CA LEU A 408 -9.45 -37.14 11.56
C LEU A 408 -8.68 -37.59 10.30
N THR A 409 -9.30 -37.56 9.14
CA THR A 409 -8.64 -37.87 7.87
C THR A 409 -7.53 -36.85 7.56
N ASN A 410 -7.80 -35.56 7.77
CA ASN A 410 -6.82 -34.51 7.65
C ASN A 410 -5.71 -34.67 8.69
N MET A 411 -6.05 -34.99 9.94
CA MET A 411 -5.06 -35.23 11.01
C MET A 411 -4.15 -36.44 10.71
N LYS A 412 -4.71 -37.52 10.17
CA LYS A 412 -3.95 -38.66 9.69
C LYS A 412 -2.92 -38.28 8.64
N PHE A 413 -3.31 -37.40 7.68
CA PHE A 413 -2.41 -36.88 6.66
C PHE A 413 -1.31 -36.01 7.30
N PHE A 414 -1.68 -35.11 8.21
CA PHE A 414 -0.76 -34.19 8.87
C PHE A 414 0.31 -34.97 9.65
N VAL A 415 -0.09 -35.88 10.50
CA VAL A 415 0.85 -36.71 11.30
C VAL A 415 1.84 -37.48 10.44
N LYS A 416 1.39 -37.95 9.27
CA LYS A 416 2.25 -38.70 8.34
C LYS A 416 3.27 -37.82 7.62
N ASN A 417 2.94 -36.60 7.32
CA ASN A 417 3.70 -35.75 6.41
C ASN A 417 4.32 -34.48 7.05
N CYS A 418 4.01 -34.17 8.31
CA CYS A 418 4.56 -33.02 8.98
C CYS A 418 6.00 -33.23 9.43
N ASN A 419 6.79 -32.17 9.35
CA ASN A 419 8.18 -32.09 9.79
C ASN A 419 8.48 -30.70 10.36
N SER A 420 9.73 -30.40 10.70
CA SER A 420 10.16 -29.10 11.24
C SER A 420 10.00 -27.91 10.27
N LYS A 421 9.72 -28.17 8.99
CA LYS A 421 9.50 -27.16 7.96
C LYS A 421 8.02 -27.07 7.54
N THR A 422 7.12 -27.57 8.38
CA THR A 422 5.67 -27.60 8.14
C THR A 422 4.97 -26.57 9.00
N LEU A 423 4.08 -25.76 8.39
CA LEU A 423 3.12 -24.91 9.08
C LEU A 423 1.75 -25.57 9.04
N ILE A 424 1.16 -25.80 10.21
CA ILE A 424 -0.14 -26.44 10.41
C ILE A 424 -1.15 -25.42 10.92
N LEU A 425 -2.32 -25.37 10.31
CA LEU A 425 -3.39 -24.45 10.69
C LEU A 425 -4.68 -25.25 10.88
N ILE A 426 -5.15 -25.35 12.15
CA ILE A 426 -6.31 -26.18 12.50
C ILE A 426 -7.34 -25.30 13.23
N ASP A 427 -8.56 -25.29 12.72
CA ASP A 427 -9.69 -24.63 13.38
C ASP A 427 -10.51 -25.62 14.19
N GLU A 428 -10.99 -25.20 15.36
CA GLU A 428 -11.82 -25.99 16.29
C GLU A 428 -11.29 -27.40 16.60
N PHE A 429 -9.99 -27.50 16.90
CA PHE A 429 -9.27 -28.76 17.08
C PHE A 429 -9.92 -29.68 18.10
N GLY A 430 -10.28 -30.89 17.67
CA GLY A 430 -10.91 -31.96 18.48
C GLY A 430 -12.43 -31.88 18.52
N SER A 431 -13.09 -30.90 17.91
CA SER A 431 -14.54 -30.75 17.87
C SER A 431 -15.25 -31.83 17.03
N GLY A 432 -16.56 -31.92 17.17
CA GLY A 432 -17.41 -32.83 16.37
C GLY A 432 -17.62 -34.22 16.95
N THR A 433 -17.13 -34.52 18.16
CA THR A 433 -17.35 -35.76 18.87
C THR A 433 -17.55 -35.54 20.39
N GLU A 434 -17.68 -36.63 21.16
CA GLU A 434 -17.79 -36.53 22.62
C GLU A 434 -16.55 -35.78 23.18
N PRO A 435 -16.75 -34.76 24.05
CA PRO A 435 -15.70 -33.81 24.43
C PRO A 435 -14.47 -34.43 25.09
N GLN A 436 -14.66 -35.48 25.92
CA GLN A 436 -13.53 -36.11 26.62
C GLN A 436 -12.63 -36.89 25.67
N ILE A 437 -13.23 -37.66 24.77
CA ILE A 437 -12.52 -38.46 23.78
C ILE A 437 -11.87 -37.58 22.73
N GLY A 438 -12.62 -36.59 22.21
CA GLY A 438 -12.12 -35.61 21.24
C GLY A 438 -10.94 -34.82 21.78
N GLY A 439 -11.04 -34.34 23.01
CA GLY A 439 -9.97 -33.65 23.70
C GLY A 439 -8.71 -34.50 23.91
N ALA A 440 -8.85 -35.79 24.33
CA ALA A 440 -7.72 -36.70 24.53
C ALA A 440 -7.00 -37.04 23.21
N ILE A 441 -7.74 -37.26 22.13
CA ILE A 441 -7.18 -37.50 20.80
C ILE A 441 -6.44 -36.25 20.30
N ALA A 442 -7.03 -35.08 20.48
CA ALA A 442 -6.42 -33.81 20.07
C ALA A 442 -5.12 -33.54 20.82
N GLU A 443 -5.05 -33.85 22.13
CA GLU A 443 -3.84 -33.72 22.94
C GLU A 443 -2.72 -34.67 22.47
N ALA A 444 -3.05 -35.92 22.18
CA ALA A 444 -2.09 -36.89 21.64
C ALA A 444 -1.55 -36.49 20.26
N LEU A 445 -2.40 -35.93 19.42
CA LEU A 445 -2.01 -35.38 18.12
C LEU A 445 -1.13 -34.13 18.26
N LEU A 446 -1.45 -33.24 19.19
CA LEU A 446 -0.67 -32.05 19.50
C LEU A 446 0.72 -32.38 19.97
N ASP A 447 0.85 -33.35 20.86
CA ASP A 447 2.15 -33.88 21.31
C ASP A 447 2.97 -34.45 20.14
N ARG A 448 2.29 -35.13 19.19
CA ARG A 448 2.96 -35.67 18.00
C ARG A 448 3.47 -34.54 17.08
N PHE A 449 2.68 -33.50 16.85
CA PHE A 449 3.12 -32.33 16.08
C PHE A 449 4.30 -31.61 16.75
N ASN A 450 4.29 -31.48 18.06
CA ASN A 450 5.39 -30.89 18.82
C ASN A 450 6.68 -31.69 18.72
N ARG A 451 6.60 -33.03 18.85
CA ARG A 451 7.76 -33.96 18.69
C ARG A 451 8.34 -33.91 17.28
N ASN A 452 7.52 -33.68 16.27
CA ASN A 452 7.96 -33.47 14.88
C ASN A 452 8.51 -32.06 14.62
N HIS A 453 8.61 -31.21 15.67
CA HIS A 453 9.06 -29.82 15.59
C HIS A 453 8.27 -28.97 14.59
N SER A 454 7.01 -29.31 14.32
CA SER A 454 6.17 -28.54 13.40
C SER A 454 5.79 -27.18 13.98
N TYR A 455 5.54 -26.22 13.10
CA TYR A 455 4.99 -24.91 13.43
C TYR A 455 3.48 -24.92 13.21
N GLY A 456 2.75 -24.14 13.98
CA GLY A 456 1.30 -24.10 13.74
C GLY A 456 0.53 -23.11 14.58
N VAL A 457 -0.70 -22.82 14.09
CA VAL A 457 -1.73 -22.08 14.81
C VAL A 457 -2.96 -22.96 14.90
N ILE A 458 -3.44 -23.18 16.10
CA ILE A 458 -4.51 -24.14 16.37
C ILE A 458 -5.56 -23.43 17.23
N THR A 459 -6.82 -23.46 16.85
CA THR A 459 -7.89 -22.94 17.70
C THR A 459 -8.58 -24.07 18.42
N THR A 460 -8.98 -23.86 19.65
CA THR A 460 -9.69 -24.87 20.45
C THR A 460 -10.57 -24.27 21.54
N HIS A 461 -11.55 -25.06 21.94
CA HIS A 461 -12.39 -24.81 23.12
C HIS A 461 -12.01 -25.71 24.31
N TYR A 462 -11.17 -26.72 24.09
CA TYR A 462 -10.84 -27.73 25.09
C TYR A 462 -9.81 -27.23 26.11
N GLN A 463 -10.11 -27.45 27.39
CA GLN A 463 -9.25 -27.00 28.50
C GLN A 463 -7.97 -27.84 28.65
N ASN A 464 -8.07 -29.19 28.45
CA ASN A 464 -6.91 -30.05 28.52
C ASN A 464 -5.78 -29.59 27.58
N LEU A 465 -6.13 -29.10 26.36
CA LEU A 465 -5.14 -28.57 25.42
C LEU A 465 -4.47 -27.29 25.93
N LYS A 466 -5.23 -26.44 26.66
CA LYS A 466 -4.70 -25.20 27.23
C LYS A 466 -3.71 -25.53 28.37
N HIS A 467 -4.04 -26.52 29.24
CA HIS A 467 -3.15 -26.97 30.29
C HIS A 467 -1.92 -27.68 29.72
N PHE A 468 -2.09 -28.55 28.72
CA PHE A 468 -0.99 -29.20 28.04
C PHE A 468 0.01 -28.19 27.45
N ALA A 469 -0.49 -27.05 26.91
CA ALA A 469 0.33 -25.98 26.39
C ALA A 469 1.09 -25.15 27.45
N GLU A 470 0.64 -25.17 28.72
CA GLU A 470 1.33 -24.50 29.83
C GLU A 470 2.56 -25.32 30.28
N ASP A 471 2.46 -26.65 30.26
CA ASP A 471 3.44 -27.57 30.77
C ASP A 471 4.43 -28.05 29.69
N THR A 472 4.19 -27.78 28.40
CA THR A 472 4.96 -28.37 27.30
C THR A 472 5.78 -27.32 26.55
N GLU A 473 7.12 -27.52 26.53
CA GLU A 473 8.01 -26.66 25.76
C GLU A 473 7.73 -26.78 24.25
N GLY A 474 7.75 -25.63 23.54
CA GLY A 474 7.46 -25.56 22.11
C GLY A 474 6.00 -25.19 21.80
N ILE A 475 5.11 -25.23 22.79
CA ILE A 475 3.71 -24.87 22.66
C ILE A 475 3.43 -23.63 23.50
N VAL A 476 2.56 -22.73 23.03
CA VAL A 476 2.20 -21.51 23.75
C VAL A 476 0.70 -21.25 23.65
N ASN A 477 0.10 -20.82 24.75
CA ASN A 477 -1.28 -20.35 24.75
C ASN A 477 -1.44 -18.94 24.18
N GLY A 478 -2.55 -18.68 23.52
CA GLY A 478 -2.99 -17.36 23.05
C GLY A 478 -4.47 -17.14 23.34
N ALA A 479 -4.83 -15.92 23.69
CA ALA A 479 -6.20 -15.50 23.99
C ALA A 479 -6.68 -14.45 22.99
N MET A 480 -7.86 -14.69 22.39
CA MET A 480 -8.60 -13.59 21.73
C MET A 480 -9.27 -12.72 22.78
N LEU A 481 -8.97 -11.44 22.74
CA LEU A 481 -9.34 -10.50 23.78
C LEU A 481 -10.80 -10.03 23.64
N TYR A 482 -11.48 -9.89 24.79
CA TYR A 482 -12.88 -9.48 24.88
C TYR A 482 -13.04 -8.34 25.88
N ASP A 483 -13.81 -7.30 25.50
CA ASP A 483 -14.18 -6.21 26.39
C ASP A 483 -15.44 -6.59 27.17
N ARG A 484 -15.31 -6.69 28.49
CA ARG A 484 -16.43 -7.07 29.37
C ARG A 484 -17.40 -5.93 29.62
N HIS A 485 -16.91 -4.68 29.64
CA HIS A 485 -17.77 -3.54 29.89
C HIS A 485 -18.67 -3.25 28.70
N LEU A 486 -18.10 -3.29 27.49
CA LEU A 486 -18.84 -3.11 26.24
C LEU A 486 -19.43 -4.42 25.71
N MET A 487 -19.10 -5.55 26.34
CA MET A 487 -19.56 -6.89 25.92
C MET A 487 -19.27 -7.14 24.43
N GLN A 488 -18.06 -6.77 23.96
CA GLN A 488 -17.66 -6.84 22.54
C GLN A 488 -16.29 -7.48 22.37
N PRO A 489 -16.06 -8.25 21.26
CA PRO A 489 -14.73 -8.74 20.94
C PRO A 489 -13.83 -7.60 20.52
N LEU A 490 -12.58 -7.64 20.98
CA LEU A 490 -11.57 -6.65 20.61
C LEU A 490 -10.78 -7.07 19.37
N PHE A 491 -10.95 -8.31 18.90
CA PHE A 491 -10.24 -8.92 17.77
C PHE A 491 -8.71 -8.87 17.89
N LYS A 492 -8.20 -8.72 19.12
CA LYS A 492 -6.75 -8.69 19.40
C LYS A 492 -6.31 -10.01 19.99
N LEU A 493 -5.17 -10.53 19.52
CA LEU A 493 -4.53 -11.72 20.05
C LEU A 493 -3.55 -11.32 21.17
N SER A 494 -3.58 -12.03 22.30
CA SER A 494 -2.59 -11.93 23.37
C SER A 494 -1.92 -13.29 23.54
N ILE A 495 -0.62 -13.39 23.27
CA ILE A 495 0.15 -14.62 23.37
C ILE A 495 0.70 -14.77 24.80
N GLY A 496 0.70 -16.01 25.32
CA GLY A 496 1.27 -16.38 26.61
C GLY A 496 0.25 -16.69 27.71
N ASN A 497 -1.06 -16.51 27.45
CA ASN A 497 -2.10 -16.87 28.40
C ASN A 497 -3.27 -17.56 27.68
N PRO A 498 -3.95 -18.54 28.31
CA PRO A 498 -5.18 -19.10 27.76
C PRO A 498 -6.33 -18.10 27.82
N GLY A 499 -7.25 -18.17 26.86
CA GLY A 499 -8.46 -17.35 26.81
C GLY A 499 -9.65 -18.03 27.46
N SER A 500 -10.57 -17.22 28.02
CA SER A 500 -11.90 -17.66 28.45
C SER A 500 -12.87 -17.70 27.26
N SER A 501 -13.89 -18.58 27.32
CA SER A 501 -14.95 -18.63 26.32
C SER A 501 -15.96 -17.51 26.42
N PHE A 502 -16.06 -16.84 27.59
CA PHE A 502 -17.05 -15.80 27.92
C PHE A 502 -18.51 -16.24 27.67
N ALA A 503 -18.79 -17.53 27.82
CA ALA A 503 -20.11 -18.10 27.48
C ALA A 503 -21.24 -17.49 28.32
N VAL A 504 -21.00 -17.29 29.62
CA VAL A 504 -21.96 -16.71 30.55
C VAL A 504 -22.25 -15.25 30.21
N GLU A 505 -21.21 -14.49 29.91
CA GLU A 505 -21.35 -13.08 29.53
C GLU A 505 -22.07 -12.91 28.18
N ILE A 506 -21.79 -13.78 27.22
CA ILE A 506 -22.48 -13.80 25.94
C ILE A 506 -23.96 -14.17 26.12
N ALA A 507 -24.27 -15.15 26.96
CA ALA A 507 -25.64 -15.56 27.27
C ALA A 507 -26.44 -14.39 27.86
N ARG A 508 -25.87 -13.61 28.78
CA ARG A 508 -26.48 -12.39 29.32
C ARG A 508 -26.75 -11.33 28.23
N LYS A 509 -25.76 -11.12 27.35
CA LYS A 509 -25.88 -10.16 26.27
C LYS A 509 -27.01 -10.49 25.29
N ILE A 510 -27.21 -11.77 25.01
CA ILE A 510 -28.29 -12.25 24.13
C ILE A 510 -29.66 -12.14 24.83
N GLY A 511 -29.69 -11.94 26.17
CA GLY A 511 -30.92 -11.80 26.94
C GLY A 511 -31.45 -13.12 27.47
N LEU A 512 -30.59 -14.13 27.69
CA LEU A 512 -30.99 -15.36 28.39
C LEU A 512 -31.47 -15.01 29.82
N PRO A 513 -32.57 -15.57 30.33
CA PRO A 513 -33.06 -15.33 31.67
C PRO A 513 -31.99 -15.62 32.73
N GLU A 514 -31.90 -14.75 33.75
CA GLU A 514 -30.83 -14.82 34.75
C GLU A 514 -30.92 -16.05 35.66
N ASP A 515 -32.14 -16.60 35.88
CA ASP A 515 -32.40 -17.87 36.53
C ASP A 515 -31.75 -19.05 35.82
N VAL A 516 -31.88 -19.11 34.46
CA VAL A 516 -31.25 -20.14 33.63
C VAL A 516 -29.71 -20.01 33.69
N ILE A 517 -29.21 -18.78 33.72
CA ILE A 517 -27.76 -18.52 33.84
C ILE A 517 -27.25 -18.90 35.23
N ALA A 518 -28.03 -18.64 36.28
CA ALA A 518 -27.71 -19.04 37.65
C ALA A 518 -27.68 -20.55 37.81
N ASP A 519 -28.69 -21.26 37.29
CA ASP A 519 -28.77 -22.73 37.29
C ASP A 519 -27.60 -23.35 36.50
N ALA A 520 -27.29 -22.85 35.33
CA ALA A 520 -26.14 -23.29 34.54
C ALA A 520 -24.82 -23.07 35.28
N SER A 521 -24.71 -21.93 35.96
CA SER A 521 -23.54 -21.60 36.78
C SER A 521 -23.40 -22.51 38.01
N ALA A 522 -24.49 -22.89 38.64
CA ALA A 522 -24.53 -23.83 39.76
C ALA A 522 -24.12 -25.23 39.32
N ASN A 523 -24.60 -25.69 38.14
CA ASN A 523 -24.27 -27.00 37.56
C ASN A 523 -22.76 -27.14 37.19
N VAL A 524 -22.12 -26.06 36.77
CA VAL A 524 -20.68 -26.03 36.40
C VAL A 524 -19.79 -25.99 37.67
N GLY A 525 -20.32 -25.50 38.79
CA GLY A 525 -19.62 -25.38 40.07
C GLY A 525 -18.99 -23.99 40.28
N SER A 526 -19.09 -23.49 41.52
CA SER A 526 -18.59 -22.14 41.90
C SER A 526 -17.08 -21.99 41.73
N ASP A 527 -16.33 -23.08 41.95
CA ASP A 527 -14.88 -23.07 41.86
C ASP A 527 -14.39 -22.83 40.43
N TYR A 528 -15.08 -23.40 39.47
CA TYR A 528 -14.79 -23.20 38.05
C TYR A 528 -15.01 -21.74 37.61
N ILE A 529 -16.11 -21.13 38.03
CA ILE A 529 -16.44 -19.76 37.70
C ILE A 529 -15.49 -18.79 38.40
N ASN A 530 -15.12 -19.07 39.66
CA ASN A 530 -14.17 -18.25 40.40
C ASN A 530 -12.76 -18.37 39.82
N MET A 531 -12.34 -19.55 39.36
CA MET A 531 -11.08 -19.75 38.70
C MET A 531 -11.01 -19.05 37.35
N ASP A 532 -12.08 -19.07 36.56
CA ASP A 532 -12.18 -18.34 35.30
C ASP A 532 -12.13 -16.80 35.56
N LYS A 533 -12.79 -16.29 36.57
CA LYS A 533 -12.71 -14.87 37.00
C LYS A 533 -11.29 -14.50 37.48
N TYR A 534 -10.64 -15.36 38.26
CA TYR A 534 -9.29 -15.11 38.77
C TYR A 534 -8.23 -15.11 37.66
N LEU A 535 -8.32 -16.05 36.73
CA LEU A 535 -7.49 -16.07 35.53
C LEU A 535 -7.69 -14.81 34.68
N GLN A 536 -8.91 -14.32 34.60
CA GLN A 536 -9.24 -13.11 33.87
C GLN A 536 -8.67 -11.83 34.51
N ASP A 537 -8.62 -11.75 35.82
CA ASP A 537 -8.00 -10.62 36.55
C ASP A 537 -6.48 -10.62 36.41
N ILE A 538 -5.84 -11.79 36.48
CA ILE A 538 -4.41 -11.96 36.20
C ILE A 538 -4.10 -11.56 34.75
N VAL A 539 -4.93 -11.97 33.79
CA VAL A 539 -4.79 -11.60 32.38
C VAL A 539 -4.90 -10.09 32.19
N ARG A 540 -5.81 -9.42 32.94
CA ARG A 540 -5.96 -7.96 32.89
C ARG A 540 -4.70 -7.22 33.37
N ASP A 541 -4.15 -7.63 34.51
CA ASP A 541 -2.99 -6.97 35.12
C ASP A 541 -1.72 -7.22 34.30
N LYS A 542 -1.53 -8.45 33.80
CA LYS A 542 -0.45 -8.80 32.90
C LYS A 542 -0.55 -8.02 31.59
N ARG A 543 -1.75 -7.84 31.07
CA ARG A 543 -2.08 -7.07 29.87
C ARG A 543 -1.66 -5.60 29.96
N TYR A 544 -1.96 -4.96 31.09
CA TYR A 544 -1.53 -3.58 31.35
C TYR A 544 0.00 -3.46 31.28
N TRP A 545 0.71 -4.44 31.85
CA TRP A 545 2.18 -4.46 31.82
C TRP A 545 2.75 -4.87 30.48
N GLU A 546 2.11 -5.79 29.74
CA GLU A 546 2.53 -6.19 28.38
C GLU A 546 2.28 -5.09 27.36
N SER A 547 1.14 -4.40 27.43
CA SER A 547 0.87 -3.23 26.60
C SER A 547 1.90 -2.12 26.82
N LYS A 548 2.27 -1.85 28.08
CA LYS A 548 3.37 -0.92 28.39
C LYS A 548 4.72 -1.41 27.87
N ARG A 549 4.99 -2.72 27.97
CA ARG A 549 6.25 -3.31 27.49
C ARG A 549 6.32 -3.33 25.99
N GLN A 550 5.20 -3.58 25.29
CA GLN A 550 5.13 -3.49 23.83
C GLN A 550 5.31 -2.04 23.32
N ASN A 551 4.65 -1.08 23.98
CA ASN A 551 4.84 0.33 23.67
C ASN A 551 6.31 0.78 23.88
N ILE A 552 6.94 0.29 24.96
CA ILE A 552 8.36 0.54 25.21
C ILE A 552 9.24 -0.08 24.10
N ARG A 553 9.00 -1.36 23.75
CA ARG A 553 9.72 -2.02 22.66
C ARG A 553 9.51 -1.37 21.30
N GLN A 554 8.29 -0.91 21.00
CA GLN A 554 8.03 -0.16 19.77
C GLN A 554 8.75 1.20 19.76
N GLN A 555 8.82 1.87 20.91
CA GLN A 555 9.59 3.11 21.05
C GLN A 555 11.10 2.85 20.99
N GLU A 556 11.58 1.77 21.57
CA GLU A 556 12.99 1.35 21.48
C GLU A 556 13.38 1.01 20.03
N LYS A 557 12.57 0.22 19.32
CA LYS A 557 12.77 -0.08 17.89
C LYS A 557 12.74 1.18 17.03
N LYS A 558 11.76 2.08 17.24
CA LYS A 558 11.73 3.37 16.53
C LYS A 558 12.96 4.21 16.81
N LEU A 559 13.47 4.18 18.05
CA LEU A 559 14.71 4.86 18.40
C LEU A 559 15.94 4.24 17.73
N GLU A 560 15.99 2.91 17.64
CA GLU A 560 17.05 2.19 16.92
C GLU A 560 17.01 2.49 15.41
N ASP A 561 15.82 2.46 14.77
CA ASP A 561 15.66 2.81 13.35
C ASP A 561 16.04 4.28 13.07
N ILE A 562 15.59 5.19 13.95
CA ILE A 562 15.96 6.61 13.85
C ILE A 562 17.46 6.79 14.05
N THR A 563 18.07 6.05 14.98
CA THR A 563 19.52 6.12 15.24
C THR A 563 20.30 5.59 14.05
N ALA A 564 19.88 4.47 13.46
CA ALA A 564 20.49 3.89 12.26
C ALA A 564 20.41 4.83 11.05
N ARG A 565 19.25 5.47 10.83
CA ARG A 565 19.08 6.50 9.77
C ARG A 565 19.98 7.71 10.03
N TYR A 566 20.03 8.20 11.27
CA TYR A 566 20.94 9.30 11.60
C TYR A 566 22.43 8.93 11.45
N GLU A 567 22.80 7.67 11.69
CA GLU A 567 24.18 7.21 11.46
C GLU A 567 24.49 7.14 9.96
N GLN A 568 23.58 6.67 9.12
CA GLN A 568 23.71 6.69 7.67
C GLN A 568 23.78 8.12 7.10
N ASP A 569 22.87 9.00 7.56
CA ASP A 569 22.89 10.41 7.17
C ASP A 569 24.20 11.11 7.59
N LEU A 570 24.71 10.78 8.78
CA LEU A 570 26.00 11.29 9.26
C LEU A 570 27.18 10.78 8.42
N GLU A 571 27.16 9.53 8.00
CA GLU A 571 28.18 8.99 7.08
C GLU A 571 28.09 9.64 5.70
N ALA A 572 26.88 9.81 5.15
CA ALA A 572 26.68 10.49 3.88
C ALA A 572 27.14 11.96 3.93
N VAL A 573 26.77 12.69 4.97
CA VAL A 573 27.21 14.08 5.19
C VAL A 573 28.74 14.16 5.37
N ASN A 574 29.36 13.20 6.06
CA ASN A 574 30.80 13.15 6.21
C ASN A 574 31.52 12.83 4.88
N LYS A 575 30.93 11.99 4.04
CA LYS A 575 31.43 11.67 2.69
C LYS A 575 31.34 12.90 1.78
N GLN A 576 30.20 13.57 1.76
CA GLN A 576 30.01 14.83 1.02
C GLN A 576 30.94 15.93 1.51
N ARG A 577 31.14 16.06 2.81
CA ARG A 577 32.08 17.03 3.37
C ARG A 577 33.52 16.76 2.95
N LYS A 578 33.97 15.49 2.94
CA LYS A 578 35.28 15.12 2.45
C LYS A 578 35.45 15.45 0.97
N GLU A 579 34.45 15.25 0.18
CA GLU A 579 34.40 15.52 -1.26
C GLU A 579 34.46 17.04 -1.54
N ILE A 580 33.64 17.81 -0.83
CA ILE A 580 33.65 19.28 -0.91
C ILE A 580 35.02 19.83 -0.50
N MET A 581 35.61 19.32 0.58
CA MET A 581 36.95 19.74 1.04
C MET A 581 38.04 19.37 0.02
N ARG A 582 37.92 18.20 -0.62
CA ARG A 582 38.86 17.81 -1.69
C ARG A 582 38.73 18.72 -2.90
N ASN A 583 37.51 18.99 -3.35
CA ASN A 583 37.26 19.86 -4.50
C ASN A 583 37.70 21.31 -4.20
N ALA A 584 37.38 21.82 -3.01
CA ALA A 584 37.86 23.15 -2.59
C ALA A 584 39.40 23.24 -2.51
N LYS A 585 40.08 22.16 -2.09
CA LYS A 585 41.55 22.11 -2.08
C LYS A 585 42.14 22.06 -3.48
N GLU A 586 41.54 21.30 -4.40
CA GLU A 586 41.93 21.24 -5.82
C GLU A 586 41.71 22.60 -6.51
N GLU A 587 40.61 23.25 -6.22
CA GLU A 587 40.29 24.59 -6.76
C GLU A 587 41.22 25.67 -6.19
N ALA A 588 41.52 25.63 -4.89
CA ALA A 588 42.53 26.52 -4.29
C ALA A 588 43.91 26.31 -4.88
N GLN A 589 44.32 25.05 -5.14
CA GLN A 589 45.58 24.75 -5.82
C GLN A 589 45.60 25.29 -7.27
N ARG A 590 44.45 25.18 -7.98
CA ARG A 590 44.32 25.71 -9.33
C ARG A 590 44.44 27.25 -9.35
N ILE A 591 43.75 27.93 -8.43
CA ILE A 591 43.79 29.38 -8.29
C ILE A 591 45.22 29.85 -7.94
N LEU A 592 45.90 29.14 -7.03
CA LEU A 592 47.31 29.44 -6.68
C LEU A 592 48.28 29.23 -7.87
N SER A 593 48.04 28.18 -8.69
CA SER A 593 48.85 27.94 -9.89
C SER A 593 48.62 29.01 -10.96
N GLU A 594 47.35 29.40 -11.17
CA GLU A 594 46.99 30.49 -12.08
C GLU A 594 47.52 31.85 -11.61
N ALA A 595 47.46 32.11 -10.29
CA ALA A 595 48.03 33.32 -9.71
C ALA A 595 49.57 33.40 -9.84
N ASN A 596 50.25 32.26 -9.60
CA ASN A 596 51.72 32.19 -9.80
C ASN A 596 52.11 32.38 -11.28
N ALA A 597 51.34 31.74 -12.23
CA ALA A 597 51.56 31.94 -13.65
C ALA A 597 51.33 33.42 -14.06
N LYS A 598 50.30 34.09 -13.50
CA LYS A 598 50.02 35.50 -13.73
C LYS A 598 51.12 36.39 -13.13
N ILE A 599 51.62 36.08 -11.95
CA ILE A 599 52.77 36.79 -11.30
C ILE A 599 54.02 36.64 -12.12
N GLU A 600 54.35 35.42 -12.61
CA GLU A 600 55.54 35.20 -13.47
C GLU A 600 55.41 35.96 -14.80
N ASN A 601 54.24 35.97 -15.42
CA ASN A 601 53.96 36.75 -16.63
C ASN A 601 54.10 38.27 -16.37
N THR A 602 53.57 38.76 -15.26
CA THR A 602 53.67 40.18 -14.90
C THR A 602 55.12 40.56 -14.57
N ILE A 603 55.88 39.68 -13.91
CA ILE A 603 57.33 39.89 -13.68
C ILE A 603 58.06 39.88 -15.03
N ARG A 604 57.67 39.07 -15.98
CA ARG A 604 58.22 39.01 -17.32
C ARG A 604 57.91 40.29 -18.10
N GLU A 605 56.70 40.77 -18.08
CA GLU A 605 56.24 42.03 -18.68
C GLU A 605 56.96 43.26 -18.03
N ILE A 606 57.19 43.27 -16.73
CA ILE A 606 57.91 44.32 -16.02
C ILE A 606 59.39 44.27 -16.37
N LYS A 607 59.96 43.09 -16.65
CA LYS A 607 61.34 42.95 -17.13
C LYS A 607 61.51 43.34 -18.59
N GLU A 608 60.52 43.15 -19.42
CA GLU A 608 60.51 43.50 -20.86
C GLU A 608 60.19 45.00 -21.09
N ALA A 609 59.38 45.64 -20.22
CA ALA A 609 59.07 47.07 -20.25
C ALA A 609 59.91 47.79 -19.24
N GLN A 610 60.93 48.53 -19.70
CA GLN A 610 61.70 49.46 -18.84
C GLN A 610 60.76 50.43 -18.11
N ALA A 611 60.34 50.04 -16.90
CA ALA A 611 60.02 50.73 -15.69
C ALA A 611 59.27 52.09 -15.70
N GLU A 612 57.97 52.05 -15.50
CA GLU A 612 57.21 53.10 -14.82
C GLU A 612 56.89 52.75 -13.39
N LYS A 613 57.28 53.58 -12.41
CA LYS A 613 57.12 53.30 -10.97
C LYS A 613 55.65 53.16 -10.50
N GLU A 614 54.66 53.63 -11.24
CA GLU A 614 53.28 53.58 -10.84
C GLU A 614 52.64 52.21 -11.07
N GLN A 615 52.96 51.50 -12.16
CA GLN A 615 52.38 50.17 -12.46
C GLN A 615 52.85 49.10 -11.46
N THR A 616 54.12 49.21 -10.96
CA THR A 616 54.66 48.30 -9.93
C THR A 616 53.99 48.48 -8.57
N LYS A 617 53.48 49.68 -8.27
CA LYS A 617 52.71 49.97 -7.05
C LYS A 617 51.34 49.45 -7.06
N LEU A 618 50.61 49.50 -8.21
CA LEU A 618 49.30 48.92 -8.40
C LEU A 618 49.32 47.38 -8.36
N ALA A 619 50.27 46.74 -8.97
CA ALA A 619 50.45 45.29 -8.95
C ALA A 619 50.75 44.74 -7.53
N ARG A 620 51.57 45.47 -6.72
CA ARG A 620 51.76 45.09 -5.32
C ARG A 620 50.54 45.24 -4.45
N LYS A 621 49.71 46.28 -4.67
CA LYS A 621 48.49 46.52 -3.93
C LYS A 621 47.43 45.44 -4.21
N ALA A 622 47.28 45.00 -5.45
CA ALA A 622 46.37 43.91 -5.86
C ALA A 622 46.80 42.54 -5.26
N LEU A 623 48.13 42.32 -5.09
CA LEU A 623 48.64 41.10 -4.47
C LEU A 623 48.45 41.07 -2.95
N GLU A 624 48.52 42.23 -2.28
CA GLU A 624 48.25 42.35 -0.84
C GLU A 624 46.76 42.18 -0.52
N GLU A 625 45.87 42.73 -1.37
CA GLU A 625 44.41 42.55 -1.23
C GLU A 625 43.97 41.09 -1.45
N PHE A 626 44.62 40.38 -2.38
CA PHE A 626 44.37 38.95 -2.59
C PHE A 626 44.89 38.07 -1.44
N LYS A 627 46.08 38.36 -0.88
CA LYS A 627 46.60 37.66 0.31
C LYS A 627 45.69 37.86 1.52
N ALA A 628 45.13 39.04 1.72
CA ALA A 628 44.20 39.32 2.83
C ALA A 628 42.90 38.54 2.74
N SER A 629 42.37 38.31 1.52
CA SER A 629 41.14 37.54 1.32
C SER A 629 41.29 36.02 1.57
N VAL A 630 42.48 35.48 1.31
CA VAL A 630 42.80 34.05 1.56
C VAL A 630 42.99 33.77 3.07
N ILE A 631 43.62 34.73 3.81
CA ILE A 631 43.82 34.57 5.26
C ILE A 631 42.51 34.69 6.06
N ALA A 632 41.55 35.49 5.61
CA ALA A 632 40.25 35.63 6.25
C ALA A 632 39.39 34.34 6.17
N ALA A 633 39.58 33.51 5.13
CA ALA A 633 38.91 32.23 4.96
C ALA A 633 39.44 31.12 5.90
N GLU A 634 40.74 31.16 6.25
CA GLU A 634 41.34 30.17 7.19
C GLU A 634 40.92 30.38 8.65
N GLU A 635 40.61 31.63 9.08
CA GLU A 635 40.20 31.91 10.46
C GLU A 635 38.75 31.49 10.79
N GLU A 636 37.84 31.36 9.82
CA GLU A 636 36.47 30.86 10.04
C GLU A 636 36.43 29.32 10.20
N ASP A 637 37.27 28.58 9.47
CA ASP A 637 37.32 27.12 9.57
C ASP A 637 37.87 26.64 10.94
N ASP A 638 38.84 27.37 11.52
CA ASP A 638 39.39 27.05 12.83
C ASP A 638 38.35 27.25 13.98
N LYS A 639 37.44 28.20 13.85
CA LYS A 639 36.35 28.43 14.82
C LYS A 639 35.27 27.32 14.79
N ILE A 640 35.03 26.75 13.62
CA ILE A 640 34.09 25.63 13.43
C ILE A 640 34.70 24.33 13.95
N ALA A 641 35.96 24.06 13.66
CA ALA A 641 36.70 22.89 14.16
C ALA A 641 36.74 22.84 15.70
N ARG A 642 36.99 23.99 16.37
CA ARG A 642 36.99 24.09 17.85
C ARG A 642 35.63 23.90 18.47
N LYS A 643 34.53 24.31 17.81
CA LYS A 643 33.15 24.03 18.26
C LYS A 643 32.78 22.55 18.14
N MET A 644 33.22 21.85 17.10
CA MET A 644 33.01 20.43 16.89
C MET A 644 33.78 19.55 17.88
N ALA A 645 35.02 19.86 18.16
CA ALA A 645 35.83 19.17 19.17
C ALA A 645 35.19 19.26 20.57
N LYS A 646 34.65 20.42 20.95
CA LYS A 646 33.90 20.57 22.22
C LYS A 646 32.60 19.77 22.27
N LEU A 647 31.96 19.52 21.14
CA LEU A 647 30.75 18.68 21.05
C LEU A 647 31.08 17.18 21.15
N GLN A 648 32.21 16.75 20.60
CA GLN A 648 32.69 15.37 20.72
C GLN A 648 33.14 15.05 22.15
N GLU A 649 33.86 15.95 22.80
CA GLU A 649 34.26 15.82 24.23
C GLU A 649 33.03 15.73 25.16
N ARG A 650 31.94 16.47 24.87
CA ARG A 650 30.70 16.37 25.62
C ARG A 650 29.98 15.02 25.40
N LYS A 651 30.10 14.40 24.20
CA LYS A 651 29.51 13.08 23.89
C LYS A 651 30.30 11.97 24.62
N GLU A 652 31.63 12.04 24.64
CA GLU A 652 32.47 11.06 25.34
C GLU A 652 32.27 11.12 26.86
N ARG A 653 32.18 12.32 27.43
CA ARG A 653 31.84 12.49 28.87
C ARG A 653 30.45 11.98 29.24
N LYS A 654 29.46 11.97 28.30
CA LYS A 654 28.17 11.36 28.52
C LYS A 654 28.24 9.83 28.44
N LYS A 655 29.02 9.23 27.52
CA LYS A 655 29.25 7.78 27.43
C LYS A 655 29.99 7.24 28.65
N GLN A 656 30.95 7.95 29.19
CA GLN A 656 31.68 7.55 30.40
C GLN A 656 30.82 7.64 31.68
N LYS A 657 29.82 8.53 31.72
CA LYS A 657 28.87 8.60 32.86
C LYS A 657 27.76 7.52 32.84
N GLN A 658 27.56 6.82 31.73
CA GLN A 658 26.61 5.71 31.65
C GLN A 658 27.21 4.36 32.04
N ASN A 659 28.53 4.22 32.07
CA ASN A 659 29.24 2.95 32.36
C ASN A 659 29.92 2.90 33.73
N ALA A 660 29.58 3.79 34.68
CA ALA A 660 30.10 3.71 36.05
C ALA A 660 29.06 2.96 36.95
N PRO A 661 29.47 1.96 37.72
CA PRO A 661 28.58 1.25 38.62
C PRO A 661 28.12 2.19 39.75
N ALA A 662 26.82 2.16 40.03
CA ALA A 662 26.19 2.97 41.06
C ALA A 662 26.75 2.65 42.43
N SER A 663 27.64 3.50 42.95
CA SER A 663 28.03 3.45 44.35
C SER A 663 26.88 4.03 45.20
N LYS A 664 26.41 3.24 46.16
CA LYS A 664 25.44 3.62 47.16
C LYS A 664 26.04 4.79 48.02
N GLN A 665 25.55 6.01 47.78
CA GLN A 665 25.78 7.08 48.75
C GLN A 665 24.73 6.98 49.87
N VAL A 666 25.25 6.82 51.07
CA VAL A 666 24.53 6.90 52.33
C VAL A 666 24.06 8.34 52.49
N PHE A 667 22.76 8.58 52.48
CA PHE A 667 22.20 9.90 52.79
C PHE A 667 22.07 10.09 54.30
N ASN A 668 22.69 11.15 54.81
CA ASN A 668 22.49 11.69 56.18
C ASN A 668 21.02 12.08 56.34
N ARG A 669 20.44 11.78 57.50
CA ARG A 669 19.09 12.20 57.88
C ARG A 669 19.08 13.72 58.10
N ASP A 670 18.63 14.46 57.11
CA ASP A 670 18.35 15.89 57.26
C ASP A 670 17.07 16.10 58.08
N VAL A 671 17.16 16.92 59.11
CA VAL A 671 16.03 17.36 59.95
C VAL A 671 15.08 18.20 59.08
N ILE A 672 13.80 17.92 59.10
CA ILE A 672 12.76 18.64 58.37
C ILE A 672 12.32 19.83 59.21
N GLU A 673 12.41 21.06 58.67
CA GLU A 673 12.05 22.29 59.31
C GLU A 673 10.88 23.02 58.61
N ALA A 674 10.24 23.97 59.28
CA ALA A 674 9.19 24.77 58.68
C ALA A 674 9.75 25.61 57.50
N GLY A 675 9.09 25.55 56.35
CA GLY A 675 9.55 26.16 55.10
C GLY A 675 10.21 25.20 54.13
N ASP A 676 10.54 23.99 54.54
CA ASP A 676 11.08 22.95 53.67
C ASP A 676 10.05 22.38 52.67
N ASN A 677 10.56 22.07 51.46
CA ASN A 677 9.72 21.36 50.48
C ASN A 677 9.85 19.86 50.72
N VAL A 678 8.72 19.21 50.93
CA VAL A 678 8.65 17.77 51.23
C VAL A 678 7.61 17.08 50.36
N ARG A 679 7.76 15.78 50.21
CA ARG A 679 6.76 14.92 49.59
C ARG A 679 6.46 13.71 50.46
N LEU A 680 5.29 13.18 50.32
CA LEU A 680 4.94 11.89 50.92
C LEU A 680 5.67 10.74 50.24
N LYS A 681 6.28 9.83 51.01
CA LYS A 681 6.95 8.64 50.49
C LYS A 681 5.97 7.85 49.66
N GLY A 682 6.30 7.66 48.37
CA GLY A 682 5.47 6.93 47.40
C GLY A 682 4.45 7.81 46.63
N GLN A 683 4.40 9.12 46.81
CA GLN A 683 3.58 10.04 46.04
C GLN A 683 4.43 11.07 45.28
N VAL A 684 3.92 11.57 44.17
CA VAL A 684 4.61 12.53 43.30
C VAL A 684 4.40 13.98 43.68
N SER A 685 3.33 14.28 44.44
CA SER A 685 2.96 15.64 44.82
C SER A 685 3.89 16.21 45.90
N ALA A 686 4.55 17.34 45.61
CA ALA A 686 5.39 18.06 46.55
C ALA A 686 4.56 19.12 47.31
N GLY A 687 4.78 19.28 48.61
CA GLY A 687 4.16 20.27 49.44
C GLY A 687 5.19 21.04 50.29
N THR A 688 4.80 22.16 50.87
CA THR A 688 5.64 22.98 51.76
C THR A 688 5.26 22.78 53.20
N VAL A 689 6.22 22.52 54.07
CA VAL A 689 5.99 22.41 55.52
C VAL A 689 5.65 23.78 56.13
N MET A 690 4.47 23.90 56.69
CA MET A 690 4.00 25.14 57.32
C MET A 690 4.45 25.24 58.80
N GLU A 691 4.34 24.12 59.49
CA GLU A 691 4.68 24.04 60.92
C GLU A 691 5.05 22.61 61.30
N VAL A 692 5.93 22.46 62.27
CA VAL A 692 6.35 21.14 62.79
C VAL A 692 5.97 21.09 64.27
N GLN A 693 5.09 20.14 64.65
CA GLN A 693 4.65 19.95 66.04
C GLN A 693 5.07 18.55 66.53
N GLY A 694 6.18 18.45 67.22
CA GLY A 694 6.71 17.18 67.74
C GLY A 694 7.04 16.17 66.66
N LYS A 695 6.30 15.05 66.55
CA LYS A 695 6.50 13.97 65.52
C LYS A 695 5.64 14.15 64.26
N GLN A 696 4.89 15.25 64.16
CA GLN A 696 3.99 15.54 63.04
C GLN A 696 4.33 16.90 62.43
N ALA A 697 4.09 17.04 61.11
CA ALA A 697 4.23 18.30 60.39
C ALA A 697 2.94 18.64 59.64
N VAL A 698 2.55 19.90 59.63
CA VAL A 698 1.47 20.41 58.78
C VAL A 698 2.10 20.80 57.44
N VAL A 699 1.71 20.12 56.41
CA VAL A 699 2.23 20.32 55.03
C VAL A 699 1.11 20.82 54.14
N ALA A 700 1.36 21.89 53.40
CA ALA A 700 0.45 22.42 52.38
C ALA A 700 0.78 21.78 51.03
N PHE A 701 -0.11 20.94 50.50
CA PHE A 701 -0.08 20.40 49.15
C PHE A 701 -1.05 21.21 48.28
N GLY A 702 -0.54 22.26 47.63
CA GLY A 702 -1.37 23.23 46.91
C GLY A 702 -2.32 23.97 47.85
N MET A 703 -3.62 23.87 47.65
CA MET A 703 -4.65 24.50 48.52
C MET A 703 -5.08 23.63 49.70
N ILE A 704 -4.61 22.40 49.84
CA ILE A 704 -5.00 21.44 50.87
C ILE A 704 -3.93 21.41 51.95
N LYS A 705 -4.30 21.64 53.21
CA LYS A 705 -3.42 21.47 54.37
C LYS A 705 -3.66 20.09 54.99
N SER A 706 -2.60 19.32 55.16
CA SER A 706 -2.66 17.99 55.77
C SER A 706 -1.63 17.83 56.86
N THR A 707 -2.00 17.21 57.98
CA THR A 707 -1.09 16.88 59.04
C THR A 707 -0.55 15.48 58.84
N VAL A 708 0.78 15.34 58.66
CA VAL A 708 1.48 14.11 58.28
C VAL A 708 2.61 13.82 59.28
N LYS A 709 2.87 12.54 59.56
CA LYS A 709 3.99 12.14 60.43
C LYS A 709 5.31 12.40 59.71
N LEU A 710 6.32 12.94 60.39
CA LEU A 710 7.67 13.22 59.84
C LEU A 710 8.35 12.02 59.18
N GLU A 711 8.09 10.81 59.67
CA GLU A 711 8.62 9.56 59.09
C GLU A 711 8.12 9.26 57.67
N GLN A 712 6.98 9.83 57.28
CA GLN A 712 6.36 9.62 55.97
C GLN A 712 6.73 10.72 54.96
N LEU A 713 7.51 11.72 55.40
CA LEU A 713 7.95 12.83 54.58
C LEU A 713 9.39 12.64 54.10
N GLU A 714 9.67 13.10 52.92
CA GLU A 714 10.99 13.11 52.29
C GLU A 714 11.29 14.53 51.78
N LYS A 715 12.44 15.10 52.17
CA LYS A 715 12.87 16.43 51.75
C LYS A 715 13.23 16.46 50.28
N VAL A 716 12.70 17.43 49.49
CA VAL A 716 12.90 17.56 48.05
C VAL A 716 13.50 18.91 47.72
N SER A 717 14.56 18.93 46.93
CA SER A 717 15.22 20.18 46.55
C SER A 717 14.43 20.95 45.47
N LYS A 718 14.50 22.32 45.51
CA LYS A 718 13.85 23.18 44.49
C LYS A 718 14.26 22.86 43.06
N GLY A 719 15.45 22.27 42.82
CA GLY A 719 15.90 21.82 41.52
C GLY A 719 15.25 20.52 41.01
N GLN A 720 14.83 19.64 41.93
CA GLN A 720 14.15 18.41 41.61
C GLN A 720 12.68 18.70 41.26
N ILE A 721 12.05 19.64 41.97
CA ILE A 721 10.66 20.11 41.70
C ILE A 721 10.58 20.77 40.31
N LYS A 722 11.58 21.61 39.92
CA LYS A 722 11.63 22.19 38.56
C LYS A 722 11.86 21.17 37.46
N LYS A 723 12.59 20.09 37.70
CA LYS A 723 12.82 19.00 36.73
C LYS A 723 11.61 18.09 36.58
N GLU A 724 10.80 17.93 37.63
CA GLU A 724 9.59 17.11 37.58
C GLU A 724 8.41 17.89 37.00
N ILE A 725 8.30 19.20 37.23
CA ILE A 725 7.33 20.07 36.55
C ILE A 725 7.62 20.17 35.06
N GLN A 726 8.90 20.17 34.64
CA GLN A 726 9.25 20.07 33.20
C GLN A 726 8.98 18.70 32.58
N LYS A 727 8.86 17.62 33.36
CA LYS A 727 8.50 16.29 32.88
C LYS A 727 6.99 16.05 32.78
N SER A 728 6.17 16.84 33.51
CA SER A 728 4.71 16.70 33.50
C SER A 728 3.99 17.52 32.42
N THR A 729 4.73 18.31 31.62
CA THR A 729 4.19 19.10 30.49
C THR A 729 4.55 18.51 29.12
N PHE A 730 4.73 17.19 29.00
CA PHE A 730 4.73 16.52 27.69
C PHE A 730 3.31 16.06 27.36
N VAL A 731 2.48 16.98 26.90
CA VAL A 731 1.37 16.64 25.99
C VAL A 731 2.03 16.01 24.77
N SER A 732 1.67 14.77 24.44
CA SER A 732 2.24 14.10 23.27
C SER A 732 1.91 14.93 22.02
N VAL A 733 2.82 15.01 21.06
CA VAL A 733 2.63 15.73 19.79
C VAL A 733 1.36 15.23 19.08
N GLN A 734 1.00 13.96 19.24
CA GLN A 734 -0.24 13.39 18.73
C GLN A 734 -1.50 14.00 19.36
N THR A 735 -1.48 14.29 20.67
CA THR A 735 -2.63 14.93 21.34
C THR A 735 -2.77 16.40 20.97
N ALA A 736 -1.66 17.06 20.63
CA ALA A 736 -1.66 18.44 20.14
C ALA A 736 -2.16 18.51 18.69
N ASP A 737 -1.79 17.56 17.84
CA ASP A 737 -2.27 17.47 16.47
C ASP A 737 -3.75 17.07 16.40
N ASP A 738 -4.21 16.11 17.22
CA ASP A 738 -5.63 15.74 17.36
C ASP A 738 -6.48 16.91 17.90
N MET A 739 -5.95 17.70 18.84
CA MET A 739 -6.62 18.92 19.33
C MET A 739 -6.63 20.04 18.28
N HIS A 740 -5.58 20.14 17.46
CA HIS A 740 -5.52 21.15 16.40
C HIS A 740 -6.47 20.79 15.25
N GLU A 741 -6.57 19.52 14.88
CA GLU A 741 -7.50 19.01 13.89
C GLU A 741 -8.96 19.08 14.36
N LYS A 742 -9.23 18.79 15.63
CA LYS A 742 -10.54 19.00 16.27
C LYS A 742 -10.91 20.49 16.28
N LYS A 743 -9.96 21.40 16.54
CA LYS A 743 -10.19 22.85 16.52
C LYS A 743 -10.55 23.37 15.13
N LEU A 744 -9.92 22.84 14.08
CA LEU A 744 -10.16 23.23 12.69
C LEU A 744 -11.49 22.70 12.15
N ASN A 745 -11.96 21.53 12.62
CA ASN A 745 -13.15 20.84 12.11
C ASN A 745 -14.38 20.98 13.02
N PHE A 746 -14.27 21.65 14.16
CA PHE A 746 -15.38 21.79 15.12
C PHE A 746 -16.49 22.69 14.55
N LYS A 747 -17.68 22.11 14.39
CA LYS A 747 -18.88 22.86 13.99
C LYS A 747 -19.52 23.47 15.26
N GLN A 748 -19.78 24.77 15.25
CA GLN A 748 -20.38 25.48 16.39
C GLN A 748 -21.91 25.24 16.53
N GLU A 749 -22.46 24.28 15.80
CA GLU A 749 -23.89 24.01 15.77
C GLU A 749 -24.16 22.51 15.63
N ILE A 750 -25.13 22.01 16.41
CA ILE A 750 -25.63 20.63 16.36
C ILE A 750 -27.14 20.61 16.11
N ASP A 751 -27.61 19.72 15.24
CA ASP A 751 -29.02 19.52 14.92
C ASP A 751 -29.52 18.20 15.54
N VAL A 752 -30.38 18.30 16.54
CA VAL A 752 -30.98 17.16 17.26
C VAL A 752 -32.48 17.03 16.99
N ARG A 753 -32.99 17.71 15.96
CA ARG A 753 -34.42 17.63 15.59
C ARG A 753 -34.78 16.23 15.11
N GLY A 754 -35.86 15.68 15.61
CA GLY A 754 -36.34 14.34 15.24
C GLY A 754 -35.66 13.18 15.97
N MET A 755 -34.66 13.44 16.82
CA MET A 755 -34.06 12.44 17.71
C MET A 755 -34.96 12.13 18.89
N ARG A 756 -34.84 10.92 19.47
CA ARG A 756 -35.48 10.57 20.76
C ARG A 756 -34.80 11.32 21.88
N GLY A 757 -35.51 11.56 22.99
CA GLY A 757 -35.02 12.38 24.14
C GLY A 757 -33.64 11.92 24.64
N ASP A 758 -33.46 10.60 24.83
CA ASP A 758 -32.21 10.03 25.33
C ASP A 758 -31.05 10.15 24.30
N GLU A 759 -31.31 9.93 23.04
CA GLU A 759 -30.33 10.07 21.96
C GLU A 759 -29.91 11.52 21.78
N ALA A 760 -30.88 12.46 21.84
CA ALA A 760 -30.61 13.89 21.72
C ALA A 760 -29.77 14.39 22.91
N LEU A 761 -30.06 13.94 24.12
CA LEU A 761 -29.32 14.31 25.31
C LEU A 761 -27.88 13.80 25.25
N GLN A 762 -27.67 12.55 24.80
CA GLN A 762 -26.36 11.98 24.65
C GLN A 762 -25.53 12.72 23.58
N ALA A 763 -26.12 13.05 22.43
CA ALA A 763 -25.47 13.80 21.36
C ALA A 763 -25.07 15.22 21.83
N VAL A 764 -25.95 15.90 22.58
CA VAL A 764 -25.68 17.22 23.18
C VAL A 764 -24.57 17.13 24.22
N THR A 765 -24.54 16.08 25.04
CA THR A 765 -23.49 15.88 26.04
C THR A 765 -22.10 15.82 25.39
N TYR A 766 -21.92 14.97 24.40
CA TYR A 766 -20.63 14.88 23.67
C TYR A 766 -20.26 16.18 22.95
N PHE A 767 -21.26 16.85 22.38
CA PHE A 767 -21.03 18.10 21.66
C PHE A 767 -20.60 19.24 22.57
N VAL A 768 -21.21 19.36 23.78
CA VAL A 768 -20.84 20.36 24.79
C VAL A 768 -19.46 20.06 25.37
N ASP A 769 -19.13 18.79 25.65
CA ASP A 769 -17.82 18.39 26.12
C ASP A 769 -16.71 18.70 25.07
N ASP A 770 -16.95 18.39 23.79
CA ASP A 770 -16.03 18.75 22.70
C ASP A 770 -15.88 20.28 22.57
N ALA A 771 -16.98 21.04 22.72
CA ALA A 771 -16.96 22.49 22.65
C ALA A 771 -16.12 23.12 23.78
N ILE A 772 -16.23 22.59 24.98
CA ILE A 772 -15.41 23.01 26.13
C ILE A 772 -13.94 22.67 25.91
N GLN A 773 -13.62 21.46 25.40
CA GLN A 773 -12.26 21.05 25.12
C GLN A 773 -11.59 21.91 24.03
N VAL A 774 -12.35 22.30 23.01
CA VAL A 774 -11.87 23.16 21.91
C VAL A 774 -11.78 24.64 22.33
N GLY A 775 -12.43 25.02 23.44
CA GLY A 775 -12.50 26.39 23.90
C GLY A 775 -13.42 27.27 23.04
N ALA A 776 -14.56 26.71 22.59
CA ALA A 776 -15.55 27.46 21.83
C ALA A 776 -16.30 28.43 22.77
N ALA A 777 -16.33 29.72 22.46
CA ALA A 777 -17.00 30.71 23.31
C ALA A 777 -18.54 30.62 23.21
N ARG A 778 -19.08 30.11 22.11
CA ARG A 778 -20.52 30.04 21.82
C ARG A 778 -20.85 28.87 20.95
N ILE A 779 -21.94 28.15 21.26
CA ILE A 779 -22.47 27.03 20.44
C ILE A 779 -23.98 27.13 20.30
N ARG A 780 -24.55 26.42 19.33
CA ARG A 780 -25.97 26.42 18.97
C ARG A 780 -26.51 25.01 18.93
N ILE A 781 -27.64 24.76 19.56
CA ILE A 781 -28.32 23.48 19.61
C ILE A 781 -29.71 23.63 19.01
N LEU A 782 -29.95 23.00 17.88
CA LEU A 782 -31.20 23.03 17.13
C LEU A 782 -32.08 21.86 17.56
N HIS A 783 -33.13 22.12 18.37
CA HIS A 783 -34.05 21.10 18.87
C HIS A 783 -35.46 21.22 18.31
N GLY A 784 -35.76 22.33 17.60
CA GLY A 784 -37.08 22.61 17.02
C GLY A 784 -38.09 23.17 17.99
N THR A 785 -39.23 23.61 17.45
CA THR A 785 -40.33 24.26 18.24
C THR A 785 -41.50 23.35 18.58
N GLY A 786 -41.36 22.01 18.45
CA GLY A 786 -42.41 21.03 18.72
C GLY A 786 -43.07 21.09 20.10
N THR A 787 -43.27 19.97 20.80
CA THR A 787 -43.87 19.90 22.13
C THR A 787 -43.07 20.55 23.27
N GLY A 788 -41.83 20.99 22.97
CA GLY A 788 -40.90 21.61 23.91
C GLY A 788 -40.15 20.64 24.83
N ILE A 789 -40.40 19.35 24.74
CA ILE A 789 -39.78 18.32 25.60
C ILE A 789 -38.26 18.29 25.43
N LEU A 790 -37.76 18.29 24.19
CA LEU A 790 -36.31 18.31 23.92
C LEU A 790 -35.66 19.59 24.43
N ARG A 791 -36.29 20.74 24.26
CA ARG A 791 -35.81 22.02 24.80
C ARG A 791 -35.65 21.97 26.30
N GLN A 792 -36.66 21.40 27.02
CA GLN A 792 -36.61 21.30 28.47
C GLN A 792 -35.50 20.36 28.94
N LEU A 793 -35.41 19.15 28.36
CA LEU A 793 -34.38 18.17 28.67
C LEU A 793 -32.94 18.73 28.48
N ILE A 794 -32.73 19.41 27.35
CA ILE A 794 -31.42 20.00 27.04
C ILE A 794 -31.06 21.12 28.02
N ARG A 795 -32.05 21.96 28.45
CA ARG A 795 -31.81 23.03 29.42
C ARG A 795 -31.55 22.49 30.81
N ASP A 796 -32.28 21.48 31.23
CA ASP A 796 -32.07 20.80 32.51
C ASP A 796 -30.64 20.19 32.57
N TYR A 797 -30.17 19.62 31.49
CA TYR A 797 -28.79 19.15 31.37
C TYR A 797 -27.78 20.32 31.44
N LEU A 798 -27.93 21.35 30.60
CA LEU A 798 -27.01 22.47 30.50
C LEU A 798 -26.87 23.21 31.88
N HIS A 799 -27.89 23.18 32.72
CA HIS A 799 -27.82 23.74 34.06
C HIS A 799 -26.85 22.97 34.97
N THR A 800 -26.59 21.71 34.72
CA THR A 800 -25.72 20.83 35.51
C THR A 800 -24.25 20.82 35.05
N VAL A 801 -23.96 21.38 33.86
CA VAL A 801 -22.62 21.30 33.25
C VAL A 801 -21.71 22.43 33.74
N PRO A 802 -20.60 22.12 34.46
CA PRO A 802 -19.60 23.13 34.82
C PRO A 802 -18.86 23.57 33.52
N GLY A 803 -18.84 24.88 33.29
CA GLY A 803 -18.28 25.48 32.05
C GLY A 803 -19.34 26.13 31.16
N VAL A 804 -20.64 25.98 31.47
CA VAL A 804 -21.72 26.74 30.83
C VAL A 804 -21.98 28.01 31.62
N ARG A 805 -21.70 29.16 31.00
CA ARG A 805 -21.89 30.46 31.60
C ARG A 805 -23.36 30.87 31.59
N GLN A 806 -24.01 30.79 30.46
CA GLN A 806 -25.45 31.04 30.29
C GLN A 806 -26.01 30.39 29.05
N TYR A 807 -27.31 30.18 28.97
CA TYR A 807 -28.02 29.73 27.79
C TYR A 807 -29.35 30.49 27.61
N HIS A 808 -29.70 30.75 26.35
CA HIS A 808 -30.91 31.50 25.99
C HIS A 808 -31.47 31.04 24.64
N ASP A 809 -32.70 31.46 24.30
CA ASP A 809 -33.25 31.25 22.97
C ASP A 809 -32.52 32.13 21.96
N GLU A 810 -32.39 31.64 20.73
CA GLU A 810 -31.88 32.41 19.60
C GLU A 810 -32.87 33.54 19.22
N HIS A 811 -32.37 34.58 18.58
CA HIS A 811 -33.20 35.68 18.08
C HIS A 811 -34.29 35.19 17.13
N VAL A 812 -35.49 35.76 17.19
CA VAL A 812 -36.69 35.31 16.44
C VAL A 812 -36.43 35.19 14.90
N GLN A 813 -35.58 36.08 14.37
CA GLN A 813 -35.21 36.07 12.95
C GLN A 813 -34.28 34.91 12.57
N PHE A 814 -33.61 34.23 13.49
CA PHE A 814 -32.64 33.17 13.27
C PHE A 814 -33.07 31.81 13.85
N GLY A 815 -34.36 31.64 14.18
CA GLY A 815 -34.91 30.35 14.61
C GLY A 815 -35.63 30.39 15.98
N GLY A 816 -35.51 31.47 16.73
CA GLY A 816 -36.25 31.74 17.98
C GLY A 816 -36.16 30.58 18.97
N ALA A 817 -37.31 30.25 19.56
CA ALA A 817 -37.46 29.22 20.60
C ALA A 817 -37.15 27.77 20.14
N GLY A 818 -36.82 27.56 18.86
CA GLY A 818 -36.39 26.26 18.31
C GLY A 818 -34.90 25.98 18.43
N ILE A 819 -34.11 26.96 18.86
CA ILE A 819 -32.65 26.90 19.00
C ILE A 819 -32.25 27.43 20.38
N THR A 820 -31.47 26.64 21.09
CA THR A 820 -30.83 27.09 22.34
C THR A 820 -29.38 27.48 22.06
N VAL A 821 -29.04 28.71 22.36
CA VAL A 821 -27.67 29.23 22.31
C VAL A 821 -27.04 29.07 23.69
N VAL A 822 -25.82 28.52 23.69
CA VAL A 822 -25.08 28.29 24.94
C VAL A 822 -23.76 29.07 24.85
N GLU A 823 -23.51 29.88 25.86
CA GLU A 823 -22.24 30.57 26.07
C GLU A 823 -21.41 29.79 27.09
N LEU A 824 -20.19 29.48 26.71
CA LEU A 824 -19.23 28.72 27.50
C LEU A 824 -18.19 29.66 28.13
N GLU A 825 -17.57 29.23 29.23
CA GLU A 825 -16.53 30.01 29.95
C GLU A 825 -15.20 30.09 29.18
#